data_05596b2bf521e1cd0b346648fdff44b6
#
_entry.id   05596b2bf521e1cd0b346648fdff44b6
#
_cell.length_a   1.000
_cell.length_b   1.000
_cell.length_c   1.000
_cell.angle_alpha   90.00
_cell.angle_beta   90.00
_cell.angle_gamma   90.00
#
_symmetry.space_group_name_H-M   'P 1'
#
loop_
_entity.id
_entity.type
_entity.pdbx_description
1 polymer ?
#
loop_
_entity_poly.entity_id
_entity_poly.type
_entity_poly.pdbx_seq_one_letter_code
_entity_poly.pdbx_strand_id
1 'polypeptide(L)'
;MKSKRDRGIDRREFIEISGKAGIGIGLSAVPLLTSSCTEVSTTKTVHGACYHDCPDRCSWKVTTVDDEVTAFQASEDNPYTAGKLCDKMVDFPNDVTFHPDRILTPLKRVGDKGQGAFEKISWEQAIREVAFKLQSIIDQKGGEAILPYSFGGNQGMVQGDAIPNRFFAHIGASQLERTICGSAAVAGVLATNGQTTGVLPEDIVHSRYIVLWGTNPMLSNQHLWPFIQKAKNQGAKIVVVDPFKSLTASEADWHIQPNPGTDTALALGLMHVILAEGLQDQDYIDRYTLGVDQLKEHVQKFDPESVARITGLEPETILEFAKAYAQSTPSLIRVLIGMEHQANGASAFRAVAMLPALTGAWRHFGGGLMHMTYELFGASLDWESISLPQVLANPQTRSINMIELGKALNDEALNPGIDALFVFNSNPAVTTPNQSAVLRGLQKKDLLTVVSEHFLTDTARYADYIFPATTVLENWDILDSWGSTYININEPAIAPLGASKPNSELFRLLAGEMGFTESYLFESDIDIVKKTLQSDHEYLKGITFESLRESGGQRLNLPEKWMPHAEGNFKTTSGKCHFYDAGIQPSLPTYIPVTYGKKDQEEYPLHLLTIKTPRYFLNSSHANVDHILEKEGKPYLEIHPSDAAARNIADGHEVKVFNQRGSVYLAARLSQKVTRGVVCMPQGYWLSQFRGGSSANALTTDLLTDMGRGGAIQETKVEITKV
;
A
#
# COMPACT_ATOMS: atom_id res chain seq x y z
N MET A 1 36.10 -22.18 34.24
CA MET A 1 36.20 -23.31 33.32
C MET A 1 35.45 -22.90 32.06
N LYS A 2 36.20 -22.59 30.97
CA LYS A 2 35.63 -22.14 29.69
C LYS A 2 35.41 -23.35 28.80
N SER A 3 34.20 -23.63 28.36
CA SER A 3 33.88 -24.69 27.41
C SER A 3 34.27 -24.25 25.99
N LYS A 4 34.99 -25.09 25.28
CA LYS A 4 35.38 -24.92 23.89
C LYS A 4 34.12 -25.09 23.02
N ARG A 5 33.82 -24.12 22.15
CA ARG A 5 32.87 -24.28 21.03
C ARG A 5 33.62 -24.97 19.88
N ASP A 6 33.01 -26.01 19.33
CA ASP A 6 33.46 -26.70 18.12
C ASP A 6 33.46 -25.71 16.93
N ARG A 7 34.63 -25.61 16.29
CA ARG A 7 34.78 -24.93 14.99
C ARG A 7 34.54 -25.95 13.89
N GLY A 8 33.57 -25.68 13.03
CA GLY A 8 33.40 -26.40 11.78
C GLY A 8 34.65 -26.24 10.89
N ILE A 9 34.98 -27.29 10.16
CA ILE A 9 36.12 -27.35 9.26
C ILE A 9 35.86 -26.45 8.04
N ASP A 10 36.78 -25.51 7.75
CA ASP A 10 36.72 -24.61 6.60
C ASP A 10 36.93 -25.39 5.29
N ARG A 11 36.25 -25.00 4.24
CA ARG A 11 36.24 -25.63 2.90
C ARG A 11 37.65 -25.75 2.26
N ARG A 12 38.61 -24.94 2.71
CA ARG A 12 40.01 -25.02 2.31
C ARG A 12 40.79 -26.18 2.97
N GLU A 13 40.50 -26.51 4.22
CA GLU A 13 41.11 -27.63 4.93
C GLU A 13 40.65 -29.00 4.38
N PHE A 14 39.44 -29.10 3.87
CA PHE A 14 38.91 -30.33 3.26
C PHE A 14 39.64 -30.68 1.94
N ILE A 15 40.05 -29.68 1.17
CA ILE A 15 40.78 -29.89 -0.10
C ILE A 15 42.25 -30.31 0.11
N GLU A 16 42.91 -29.85 1.19
CA GLU A 16 44.30 -30.24 1.50
C GLU A 16 44.43 -31.65 2.09
N ILE A 17 43.40 -32.18 2.73
CA ILE A 17 43.39 -33.51 3.33
C ILE A 17 43.19 -34.59 2.24
N SER A 18 42.52 -34.28 1.14
CA SER A 18 42.26 -35.22 0.04
C SER A 18 43.45 -35.41 -0.93
N GLY A 19 44.49 -34.58 -0.81
CA GLY A 19 45.64 -34.52 -1.73
C GLY A 19 46.87 -35.36 -1.34
N LYS A 20 46.88 -36.06 -0.19
CA LYS A 20 48.10 -36.74 0.33
C LYS A 20 47.97 -38.23 0.63
N ALA A 21 47.21 -38.97 -0.16
CA ALA A 21 47.21 -40.43 -0.04
C ALA A 21 47.18 -41.08 -1.44
N GLY A 22 48.35 -41.32 -2.00
CA GLY A 22 48.43 -42.07 -3.25
C GLY A 22 49.83 -42.22 -3.79
N ILE A 23 50.60 -43.14 -3.23
CA ILE A 23 51.79 -43.69 -3.92
C ILE A 23 51.66 -45.22 -3.98
N GLY A 24 51.59 -45.71 -5.21
CA GLY A 24 52.24 -46.93 -5.66
C GLY A 24 51.45 -48.23 -5.60
N ILE A 25 51.12 -48.76 -6.74
CA ILE A 25 51.57 -50.01 -7.32
C ILE A 25 50.91 -50.19 -8.69
N GLY A 26 51.71 -50.41 -9.74
CA GLY A 26 51.25 -50.63 -11.10
C GLY A 26 50.72 -52.03 -11.36
N LEU A 27 49.83 -52.19 -12.34
CA LEU A 27 49.91 -53.16 -13.44
C LEU A 27 48.56 -53.16 -14.25
N SER A 28 48.79 -53.21 -15.58
CA SER A 28 47.84 -53.64 -16.64
C SER A 28 46.65 -52.80 -17.02
N ALA A 29 46.75 -52.21 -18.19
CA ALA A 29 45.74 -51.47 -18.93
C ALA A 29 44.54 -52.31 -19.32
N VAL A 30 43.34 -51.82 -18.90
CA VAL A 30 42.10 -52.01 -19.61
C VAL A 30 41.49 -50.57 -19.71
N PRO A 31 41.15 -50.06 -20.89
CA PRO A 31 40.48 -48.75 -20.96
C PRO A 31 39.05 -48.91 -20.51
N LEU A 32 38.80 -48.65 -19.23
CA LEU A 32 37.48 -48.31 -18.77
C LEU A 32 37.16 -46.90 -19.28
N LEU A 33 36.34 -46.81 -20.30
CA LEU A 33 35.62 -45.60 -20.65
C LEU A 33 34.76 -45.20 -19.44
N THR A 34 35.34 -44.47 -18.49
CA THR A 34 34.56 -43.67 -17.55
C THR A 34 33.99 -42.50 -18.36
N SER A 35 32.76 -42.64 -18.87
CA SER A 35 31.98 -41.47 -19.19
C SER A 35 31.82 -40.67 -17.91
N SER A 36 32.65 -39.66 -17.71
CA SER A 36 32.39 -38.57 -16.80
C SER A 36 31.14 -37.88 -17.35
N CYS A 37 29.96 -38.17 -16.79
CA CYS A 37 28.86 -37.29 -16.88
C CYS A 37 29.31 -35.98 -16.22
N THR A 38 29.83 -35.07 -16.99
CA THR A 38 29.84 -33.66 -16.62
C THR A 38 28.38 -33.28 -16.49
N GLU A 39 27.85 -33.21 -15.28
CA GLU A 39 26.57 -32.55 -15.03
C GLU A 39 26.72 -31.15 -15.60
N VAL A 40 26.03 -30.91 -16.71
CA VAL A 40 25.95 -29.57 -17.30
C VAL A 40 25.05 -28.76 -16.36
N SER A 41 25.67 -27.88 -15.59
CA SER A 41 24.90 -27.00 -14.71
C SER A 41 23.91 -26.18 -15.54
N THR A 42 22.65 -26.18 -15.12
CA THR A 42 21.56 -25.48 -15.80
C THR A 42 21.42 -24.09 -15.21
N THR A 43 21.78 -23.07 -15.98
CA THR A 43 21.55 -21.68 -15.61
C THR A 43 20.25 -21.18 -16.21
N LYS A 44 19.37 -20.61 -15.38
CA LYS A 44 18.11 -19.99 -15.78
C LYS A 44 18.08 -18.56 -15.26
N THR A 45 17.59 -17.61 -16.07
CA THR A 45 17.26 -16.25 -15.64
C THR A 45 15.80 -16.01 -15.89
N VAL A 46 15.09 -15.55 -14.87
CA VAL A 46 13.66 -15.19 -14.94
C VAL A 46 13.45 -13.77 -14.49
N HIS A 47 12.33 -13.21 -14.92
CA HIS A 47 11.91 -11.85 -14.59
C HIS A 47 10.78 -11.89 -13.57
N GLY A 48 10.73 -10.83 -12.76
CA GLY A 48 9.65 -10.59 -11.81
C GLY A 48 9.55 -9.12 -11.45
N ALA A 49 8.55 -8.81 -10.63
CA ALA A 49 8.31 -7.47 -10.15
C ALA A 49 7.90 -7.44 -8.68
N CYS A 50 8.11 -6.30 -8.04
CA CYS A 50 7.78 -6.07 -6.65
C CYS A 50 6.26 -6.17 -6.43
N TYR A 51 5.87 -7.00 -5.50
CA TYR A 51 4.47 -7.27 -5.14
C TYR A 51 3.93 -6.34 -4.05
N HIS A 52 4.79 -5.56 -3.41
CA HIS A 52 4.38 -4.68 -2.32
C HIS A 52 3.38 -3.61 -2.76
N ASP A 53 2.59 -3.14 -1.81
CA ASP A 53 1.70 -1.98 -1.93
C ASP A 53 2.51 -0.68 -2.06
N CYS A 54 3.11 -0.49 -3.25
CA CYS A 54 4.02 0.59 -3.58
C CYS A 54 3.78 1.07 -5.02
N PRO A 55 3.79 2.41 -5.27
CA PRO A 55 3.56 2.96 -6.61
C PRO A 55 4.64 2.58 -7.62
N ASP A 56 5.87 2.31 -7.17
CA ASP A 56 7.01 2.15 -8.07
C ASP A 56 7.00 0.85 -8.87
N ARG A 57 6.52 -0.25 -8.29
CA ARG A 57 6.44 -1.57 -8.94
C ARG A 57 7.77 -1.96 -9.61
N CYS A 58 8.86 -2.06 -8.81
CA CYS A 58 10.20 -2.34 -9.30
C CYS A 58 10.31 -3.72 -9.97
N SER A 59 10.92 -3.77 -11.14
CA SER A 59 11.20 -5.02 -11.85
C SER A 59 12.58 -5.57 -11.47
N TRP A 60 12.71 -6.90 -11.43
CA TRP A 60 13.97 -7.60 -11.15
C TRP A 60 14.24 -8.76 -12.09
N LYS A 61 15.48 -9.25 -12.03
CA LYS A 61 15.96 -10.50 -12.64
C LYS A 61 16.48 -11.42 -11.54
N VAL A 62 16.12 -12.68 -11.61
CA VAL A 62 16.64 -13.74 -10.74
C VAL A 62 17.39 -14.74 -11.59
N THR A 63 18.64 -14.99 -11.24
CA THR A 63 19.44 -16.05 -11.88
C THR A 63 19.56 -17.23 -10.93
N THR A 64 19.25 -18.41 -11.42
CA THR A 64 19.43 -19.68 -10.72
C THR A 64 20.47 -20.53 -11.44
N VAL A 65 21.21 -21.31 -10.68
CA VAL A 65 22.10 -22.37 -11.18
C VAL A 65 21.70 -23.65 -10.43
N ASP A 66 21.26 -24.65 -11.17
CA ASP A 66 20.75 -25.92 -10.62
C ASP A 66 19.65 -25.68 -9.55
N ASP A 67 18.71 -24.79 -9.90
CA ASP A 67 17.56 -24.33 -9.08
C ASP A 67 17.94 -23.56 -7.79
N GLU A 68 19.22 -23.26 -7.55
CA GLU A 68 19.65 -22.38 -6.47
C GLU A 68 19.73 -20.92 -6.94
N VAL A 69 19.18 -19.99 -6.18
CA VAL A 69 19.25 -18.54 -6.47
C VAL A 69 20.69 -18.07 -6.27
N THR A 70 21.33 -17.66 -7.35
CA THR A 70 22.72 -17.17 -7.35
C THR A 70 22.83 -15.65 -7.51
N ALA A 71 21.79 -15.00 -8.08
CA ALA A 71 21.72 -13.56 -8.18
C ALA A 71 20.26 -13.07 -8.13
N PHE A 72 20.04 -11.95 -7.43
CA PHE A 72 18.80 -11.18 -7.40
C PHE A 72 19.16 -9.73 -7.67
N GLN A 73 18.70 -9.17 -8.78
CA GLN A 73 19.12 -7.87 -9.24
C GLN A 73 17.95 -7.07 -9.82
N ALA A 74 18.01 -5.73 -9.75
CA ALA A 74 17.07 -4.88 -10.47
C ALA A 74 17.16 -5.12 -11.98
N SER A 75 16.04 -5.08 -12.68
CA SER A 75 16.01 -5.14 -14.13
C SER A 75 16.37 -3.79 -14.74
N GLU A 76 17.34 -3.77 -15.64
CA GLU A 76 17.69 -2.58 -16.43
C GLU A 76 16.68 -2.32 -17.56
N ASP A 77 15.83 -3.32 -17.88
CA ASP A 77 14.85 -3.25 -18.96
C ASP A 77 13.65 -2.35 -18.61
N ASN A 78 13.52 -1.92 -17.35
CA ASN A 78 12.52 -0.97 -16.91
C ASN A 78 13.13 0.44 -16.71
N PRO A 79 12.98 1.35 -17.67
CA PRO A 79 13.56 2.69 -17.59
C PRO A 79 13.03 3.54 -16.42
N TYR A 80 11.80 3.30 -15.95
CA TYR A 80 11.24 4.02 -14.80
C TYR A 80 12.00 3.71 -13.51
N THR A 81 12.35 2.45 -13.28
CA THR A 81 13.13 2.03 -12.10
C THR A 81 14.65 2.08 -12.32
N ALA A 82 15.08 2.23 -13.58
CA ALA A 82 16.47 2.50 -13.98
C ALA A 82 17.49 1.53 -13.37
N GLY A 83 17.18 0.24 -13.34
CA GLY A 83 18.08 -0.79 -12.81
C GLY A 83 18.35 -0.67 -11.30
N LYS A 84 17.39 -0.16 -10.51
CA LYS A 84 17.51 -0.01 -9.05
C LYS A 84 16.36 -0.71 -8.33
N LEU A 85 16.67 -1.31 -7.19
CA LEU A 85 15.71 -1.73 -6.19
C LEU A 85 15.76 -0.76 -5.00
N CYS A 86 14.63 -0.56 -4.35
CA CYS A 86 14.59 0.22 -3.12
C CYS A 86 15.19 -0.57 -1.94
N ASP A 87 15.50 0.12 -0.85
CA ASP A 87 16.12 -0.46 0.35
C ASP A 87 15.34 -1.62 0.97
N LYS A 88 14.04 -1.79 0.62
CA LYS A 88 13.19 -2.89 1.10
C LYS A 88 13.37 -4.19 0.32
N MET A 89 13.91 -4.10 -0.91
CA MET A 89 13.93 -5.22 -1.85
C MET A 89 15.33 -5.73 -2.19
N VAL A 90 16.39 -5.00 -1.79
CA VAL A 90 17.78 -5.36 -2.18
C VAL A 90 18.20 -6.75 -1.75
N ASP A 91 17.70 -7.25 -0.63
CA ASP A 91 18.03 -8.59 -0.09
C ASP A 91 16.79 -9.47 0.14
N PHE A 92 15.74 -9.22 -0.64
CA PHE A 92 14.45 -9.92 -0.53
C PHE A 92 14.55 -11.46 -0.46
N PRO A 93 15.43 -12.13 -1.24
CA PRO A 93 15.57 -13.59 -1.12
C PRO A 93 15.93 -14.04 0.30
N ASN A 94 16.90 -13.39 0.96
CA ASN A 94 17.30 -13.72 2.32
C ASN A 94 16.34 -13.19 3.37
N ASP A 95 15.80 -12.00 3.15
CA ASP A 95 14.90 -11.33 4.11
C ASP A 95 13.53 -12.00 4.20
N VAL A 96 13.08 -12.68 3.12
CA VAL A 96 11.74 -13.26 3.06
C VAL A 96 11.77 -14.71 2.58
N THR A 97 12.27 -14.99 1.38
CA THR A 97 12.14 -16.32 0.76
C THR A 97 12.88 -17.40 1.54
N PHE A 98 14.13 -17.15 1.90
CA PHE A 98 14.99 -18.08 2.63
C PHE A 98 15.12 -17.75 4.12
N HIS A 99 14.27 -16.84 4.65
CA HIS A 99 14.33 -16.49 6.06
C HIS A 99 14.06 -17.70 6.96
N PRO A 100 14.88 -17.92 8.03
CA PRO A 100 14.80 -19.12 8.86
C PRO A 100 13.44 -19.28 9.59
N ASP A 101 12.76 -18.16 9.90
CA ASP A 101 11.48 -18.18 10.59
C ASP A 101 10.27 -18.30 9.64
N ARG A 102 10.52 -18.50 8.35
CA ARG A 102 9.44 -18.68 7.38
C ARG A 102 8.63 -19.94 7.67
N ILE A 103 7.31 -19.82 7.66
CA ILE A 103 6.39 -20.95 7.79
C ILE A 103 6.42 -21.76 6.49
N LEU A 104 6.83 -23.03 6.58
CA LEU A 104 6.99 -23.92 5.42
C LEU A 104 6.07 -25.15 5.48
N THR A 105 5.21 -25.26 6.49
CA THR A 105 4.23 -26.35 6.64
C THR A 105 2.94 -25.80 7.22
N PRO A 106 1.76 -26.38 6.91
CA PRO A 106 0.52 -25.99 7.56
C PRO A 106 0.60 -26.17 9.07
N LEU A 107 -0.01 -25.22 9.79
CA LEU A 107 -0.02 -25.18 11.25
C LEU A 107 -1.45 -25.15 11.77
N LYS A 108 -1.71 -25.89 12.88
CA LYS A 108 -2.96 -25.89 13.61
C LYS A 108 -2.73 -25.44 15.05
N ARG A 109 -3.58 -24.58 15.55
CA ARG A 109 -3.48 -24.04 16.91
C ARG A 109 -3.70 -25.12 17.97
N VAL A 110 -2.85 -25.13 19.00
CA VAL A 110 -2.93 -26.03 20.15
C VAL A 110 -3.12 -25.31 21.50
N GLY A 111 -2.99 -23.98 21.52
CA GLY A 111 -3.16 -23.13 22.71
C GLY A 111 -4.34 -22.18 22.59
N ASP A 112 -4.42 -21.20 23.51
CA ASP A 112 -5.38 -20.12 23.40
C ASP A 112 -5.01 -19.16 22.24
N LYS A 113 -6.03 -18.52 21.66
CA LYS A 113 -5.81 -17.50 20.61
C LYS A 113 -4.91 -16.37 21.11
N GLY A 114 -3.96 -15.95 20.28
CA GLY A 114 -2.98 -14.94 20.60
C GLY A 114 -1.69 -15.45 21.25
N GLN A 115 -1.64 -16.67 21.77
CA GLN A 115 -0.41 -17.26 22.34
C GLN A 115 0.63 -17.62 21.28
N GLY A 116 0.19 -17.92 20.06
CA GLY A 116 1.09 -18.34 18.98
C GLY A 116 1.63 -19.77 19.14
N ALA A 117 0.87 -20.64 19.80
CA ALA A 117 1.20 -22.05 20.00
C ALA A 117 0.52 -22.91 18.90
N PHE A 118 1.33 -23.60 18.10
CA PHE A 118 0.88 -24.36 16.94
C PHE A 118 1.58 -25.72 16.86
N GLU A 119 0.90 -26.69 16.26
CA GLU A 119 1.47 -27.97 15.81
C GLU A 119 1.45 -28.03 14.28
N LYS A 120 2.42 -28.75 13.70
CA LYS A 120 2.47 -29.02 12.27
C LYS A 120 1.45 -30.08 11.89
N ILE A 121 0.72 -29.87 10.81
CA ILE A 121 -0.23 -30.82 10.24
C ILE A 121 -0.02 -30.97 8.74
N SER A 122 -0.59 -32.01 8.11
CA SER A 122 -0.53 -32.17 6.66
C SER A 122 -1.51 -31.21 5.95
N TRP A 123 -1.23 -30.95 4.65
CA TRP A 123 -2.16 -30.19 3.79
C TRP A 123 -3.54 -30.86 3.72
N GLU A 124 -3.58 -32.18 3.55
CA GLU A 124 -4.85 -32.92 3.43
C GLU A 124 -5.69 -32.78 4.71
N GLN A 125 -5.03 -32.85 5.88
CA GLN A 125 -5.70 -32.63 7.15
C GLN A 125 -6.21 -31.19 7.28
N ALA A 126 -5.36 -30.20 7.01
CA ALA A 126 -5.70 -28.79 7.14
C ALA A 126 -6.86 -28.40 6.20
N ILE A 127 -6.78 -28.79 4.92
CA ILE A 127 -7.81 -28.49 3.91
C ILE A 127 -9.13 -29.16 4.29
N ARG A 128 -9.13 -30.44 4.66
CA ARG A 128 -10.34 -31.16 5.05
C ARG A 128 -11.02 -30.53 6.29
N GLU A 129 -10.23 -30.18 7.31
CA GLU A 129 -10.79 -29.59 8.53
C GLU A 129 -11.33 -28.19 8.29
N VAL A 130 -10.63 -27.34 7.50
CA VAL A 130 -11.08 -25.99 7.17
C VAL A 130 -12.30 -26.04 6.24
N ALA A 131 -12.29 -26.86 5.19
CA ALA A 131 -13.41 -27.02 4.28
C ALA A 131 -14.68 -27.48 5.02
N PHE A 132 -14.56 -28.48 5.90
CA PHE A 132 -15.67 -28.94 6.74
C PHE A 132 -16.24 -27.82 7.63
N LYS A 133 -15.38 -27.02 8.26
CA LYS A 133 -15.81 -25.90 9.11
C LYS A 133 -16.51 -24.80 8.30
N LEU A 134 -15.94 -24.42 7.14
CA LEU A 134 -16.56 -23.44 6.24
C LEU A 134 -17.92 -23.93 5.76
N GLN A 135 -18.02 -25.20 5.31
CA GLN A 135 -19.29 -25.78 4.88
C GLN A 135 -20.32 -25.78 6.03
N SER A 136 -19.91 -26.15 7.24
CA SER A 136 -20.80 -26.12 8.41
C SER A 136 -21.33 -24.72 8.73
N ILE A 137 -20.51 -23.69 8.56
CA ILE A 137 -20.94 -22.28 8.72
C ILE A 137 -21.94 -21.90 7.63
N ILE A 138 -21.64 -22.26 6.37
CA ILE A 138 -22.53 -21.99 5.23
C ILE A 138 -23.90 -22.65 5.44
N ASP A 139 -23.94 -23.92 5.84
CA ASP A 139 -25.17 -24.69 6.05
C ASP A 139 -26.03 -24.11 7.20
N GLN A 140 -25.41 -23.57 8.23
CA GLN A 140 -26.10 -23.06 9.41
C GLN A 140 -26.51 -21.58 9.30
N LYS A 141 -25.69 -20.75 8.64
CA LYS A 141 -25.83 -19.28 8.67
C LYS A 141 -25.74 -18.60 7.30
N GLY A 142 -25.36 -19.36 6.27
CA GLY A 142 -25.09 -18.81 4.93
C GLY A 142 -23.68 -18.30 4.76
N GLY A 143 -23.28 -18.10 3.51
CA GLY A 143 -21.93 -17.65 3.13
C GLY A 143 -21.51 -16.32 3.73
N GLU A 144 -22.45 -15.40 3.93
CA GLU A 144 -22.15 -14.07 4.50
C GLU A 144 -21.60 -14.11 5.94
N ALA A 145 -21.68 -15.25 6.65
CA ALA A 145 -21.00 -15.44 7.92
C ALA A 145 -19.48 -15.64 7.79
N ILE A 146 -18.97 -15.74 6.56
CA ILE A 146 -17.55 -15.84 6.22
C ILE A 146 -17.09 -14.50 5.68
N LEU A 147 -16.03 -13.94 6.24
CA LEU A 147 -15.42 -12.70 5.77
C LEU A 147 -13.99 -12.97 5.27
N PRO A 148 -13.70 -12.85 3.96
CA PRO A 148 -12.33 -12.72 3.47
C PRO A 148 -11.75 -11.36 3.87
N TYR A 149 -10.48 -11.33 4.27
CA TYR A 149 -9.79 -10.08 4.58
C TYR A 149 -8.42 -10.07 3.91
N SER A 150 -8.26 -9.22 2.91
CA SER A 150 -7.02 -9.08 2.15
C SER A 150 -6.86 -7.65 1.68
N PHE A 151 -5.66 -7.14 1.64
CA PHE A 151 -5.23 -5.88 1.03
C PHE A 151 -4.02 -5.29 1.76
N GLY A 152 -3.20 -4.51 1.03
CA GLY A 152 -2.03 -3.81 1.59
C GLY A 152 -0.79 -4.70 1.79
N GLY A 153 -0.87 -5.98 1.37
CA GLY A 153 0.25 -6.92 1.28
C GLY A 153 0.64 -7.18 -0.17
N ASN A 154 0.50 -8.44 -0.64
CA ASN A 154 0.75 -8.80 -2.03
C ASN A 154 -0.32 -8.19 -2.96
N GLN A 155 0.12 -7.44 -3.97
CA GLN A 155 -0.70 -6.76 -4.97
C GLN A 155 -0.70 -7.49 -6.33
N GLY A 156 -0.25 -8.74 -6.38
CA GLY A 156 -0.33 -9.56 -7.59
C GLY A 156 -1.77 -9.95 -7.88
N MET A 157 -2.21 -9.78 -9.13
CA MET A 157 -3.61 -9.97 -9.52
C MET A 157 -4.06 -11.44 -9.43
N VAL A 158 -3.16 -12.39 -9.72
CA VAL A 158 -3.50 -13.82 -9.64
C VAL A 158 -3.61 -14.27 -8.19
N GLN A 159 -2.63 -13.90 -7.35
CA GLN A 159 -2.57 -14.36 -5.96
C GLN A 159 -3.47 -13.55 -5.02
N GLY A 160 -3.94 -12.38 -5.45
CA GLY A 160 -4.79 -11.49 -4.68
C GLY A 160 -6.25 -11.50 -5.09
N ASP A 161 -6.53 -11.52 -6.40
CA ASP A 161 -7.83 -11.16 -6.94
C ASP A 161 -8.50 -12.22 -7.82
N ALA A 162 -7.76 -13.23 -8.32
CA ALA A 162 -8.32 -14.23 -9.22
C ALA A 162 -9.04 -15.36 -8.44
N ILE A 163 -8.40 -16.50 -8.27
CA ILE A 163 -9.03 -17.67 -7.62
C ILE A 163 -9.56 -17.37 -6.20
N PRO A 164 -8.85 -16.56 -5.36
CA PRO A 164 -9.41 -16.18 -4.06
C PRO A 164 -10.78 -15.50 -4.15
N ASN A 165 -10.92 -14.46 -4.99
CA ASN A 165 -12.19 -13.75 -5.13
C ASN A 165 -13.28 -14.64 -5.73
N ARG A 166 -12.93 -15.48 -6.74
CA ARG A 166 -13.87 -16.44 -7.32
C ARG A 166 -14.40 -17.44 -6.30
N PHE A 167 -13.53 -17.96 -5.43
CA PHE A 167 -13.91 -18.89 -4.37
C PHE A 167 -14.89 -18.24 -3.39
N PHE A 168 -14.56 -17.07 -2.86
CA PHE A 168 -15.41 -16.39 -1.89
C PHE A 168 -16.73 -15.92 -2.49
N ALA A 169 -16.74 -15.46 -3.73
CA ALA A 169 -17.96 -15.12 -4.45
C ALA A 169 -18.84 -16.36 -4.70
N HIS A 170 -18.21 -17.49 -5.07
CA HIS A 170 -18.93 -18.76 -5.31
C HIS A 170 -19.67 -19.25 -4.05
N ILE A 171 -19.06 -19.17 -2.87
CA ILE A 171 -19.69 -19.57 -1.63
C ILE A 171 -20.62 -18.50 -1.03
N GLY A 172 -20.79 -17.35 -1.67
CA GLY A 172 -21.61 -16.25 -1.19
C GLY A 172 -21.08 -15.58 0.07
N ALA A 173 -19.75 -15.52 0.26
CA ALA A 173 -19.12 -14.88 1.41
C ALA A 173 -19.37 -13.36 1.42
N SER A 174 -19.34 -12.73 2.60
CA SER A 174 -19.35 -11.26 2.72
C SER A 174 -18.23 -10.66 1.86
N GLN A 175 -18.54 -9.55 1.18
CA GLN A 175 -17.55 -8.82 0.38
C GLN A 175 -16.75 -7.88 1.27
N LEU A 176 -15.45 -7.72 1.00
CA LEU A 176 -14.60 -6.77 1.68
C LEU A 176 -14.50 -5.48 0.84
N GLU A 177 -14.96 -4.35 1.39
CA GLU A 177 -14.65 -3.04 0.81
C GLU A 177 -13.21 -2.66 1.18
N ARG A 178 -12.32 -2.67 0.21
CA ARG A 178 -10.88 -2.38 0.38
C ARG A 178 -10.63 -0.88 0.37
N THR A 179 -10.90 -0.21 1.47
CA THR A 179 -10.99 1.27 1.58
C THR A 179 -9.85 1.91 2.37
N ILE A 180 -8.89 1.14 2.89
CA ILE A 180 -7.80 1.69 3.73
C ILE A 180 -6.77 2.50 2.95
N CYS A 181 -6.82 2.44 1.61
CA CYS A 181 -5.84 3.10 0.75
C CYS A 181 -6.52 3.62 -0.53
N GLY A 182 -6.41 4.90 -0.80
CA GLY A 182 -6.80 5.54 -2.05
C GLY A 182 -8.30 5.79 -2.25
N SER A 183 -9.20 5.20 -1.48
CA SER A 183 -10.64 5.25 -1.80
C SER A 183 -11.24 6.65 -1.69
N ALA A 184 -10.89 7.43 -0.67
CA ALA A 184 -11.33 8.81 -0.53
C ALA A 184 -10.68 9.71 -1.59
N ALA A 185 -9.39 9.52 -1.85
CA ALA A 185 -8.65 10.22 -2.89
C ALA A 185 -9.26 9.99 -4.27
N VAL A 186 -9.50 8.73 -4.62
CA VAL A 186 -10.16 8.33 -5.88
C VAL A 186 -11.55 8.95 -5.99
N ALA A 187 -12.39 8.82 -4.97
CA ALA A 187 -13.73 9.40 -4.96
C ALA A 187 -13.71 10.93 -5.19
N GLY A 188 -12.78 11.65 -4.55
CA GLY A 188 -12.62 13.08 -4.71
C GLY A 188 -12.17 13.50 -6.11
N VAL A 189 -11.18 12.81 -6.69
CA VAL A 189 -10.68 13.11 -8.04
C VAL A 189 -11.69 12.74 -9.12
N LEU A 190 -12.36 11.57 -9.00
CA LEU A 190 -13.42 11.15 -9.92
C LEU A 190 -14.60 12.15 -9.92
N ALA A 191 -15.00 12.65 -8.76
CA ALA A 191 -16.06 13.64 -8.64
C ALA A 191 -15.76 14.96 -9.40
N THR A 192 -14.48 15.27 -9.60
CA THR A 192 -14.03 16.49 -10.27
C THR A 192 -13.66 16.26 -11.73
N ASN A 193 -12.82 15.26 -12.00
CA ASN A 193 -12.22 15.02 -13.31
C ASN A 193 -12.82 13.83 -14.07
N GLY A 194 -13.59 12.95 -13.37
CA GLY A 194 -14.14 11.72 -13.94
C GLY A 194 -13.10 10.61 -14.18
N GLN A 195 -11.81 10.89 -13.91
CA GLN A 195 -10.71 9.94 -13.98
C GLN A 195 -9.59 10.33 -13.02
N THR A 196 -8.83 9.35 -12.55
CA THR A 196 -7.69 9.58 -11.64
C THR A 196 -6.38 9.78 -12.37
N THR A 197 -6.23 9.24 -13.58
CA THR A 197 -5.00 9.39 -14.37
C THR A 197 -4.93 10.79 -14.98
N GLY A 198 -4.00 11.58 -14.47
CA GLY A 198 -3.65 12.90 -15.00
C GLY A 198 -2.29 12.88 -15.70
N VAL A 199 -1.34 13.69 -15.23
CA VAL A 199 0.03 13.73 -15.76
C VAL A 199 0.75 12.42 -15.46
N LEU A 200 1.45 11.84 -16.44
CA LEU A 200 2.22 10.62 -16.23
C LEU A 200 3.47 10.88 -15.37
N PRO A 201 3.94 9.88 -14.62
CA PRO A 201 5.04 10.05 -13.67
C PRO A 201 6.34 10.60 -14.34
N GLU A 202 6.69 10.08 -15.50
CA GLU A 202 7.89 10.48 -16.23
C GLU A 202 7.81 11.92 -16.77
N ASP A 203 6.60 12.43 -17.04
CA ASP A 203 6.38 13.77 -17.61
C ASP A 203 6.60 14.90 -16.62
N ILE A 204 6.76 14.61 -15.31
CA ILE A 204 7.10 15.60 -14.27
C ILE A 204 8.37 16.40 -14.60
N VAL A 205 9.27 15.85 -15.42
CA VAL A 205 10.51 16.51 -15.85
C VAL A 205 10.26 17.79 -16.67
N HIS A 206 9.05 17.94 -17.22
CA HIS A 206 8.64 19.09 -18.02
C HIS A 206 7.99 20.20 -17.18
N SER A 207 7.73 19.97 -15.92
CA SER A 207 7.14 20.94 -15.01
C SER A 207 8.14 22.00 -14.57
N ARG A 208 7.65 23.21 -14.27
CA ARG A 208 8.45 24.34 -13.76
C ARG A 208 8.14 24.68 -12.30
N TYR A 209 6.95 24.31 -11.86
CA TYR A 209 6.50 24.48 -10.48
C TYR A 209 5.82 23.20 -10.05
N ILE A 210 6.41 22.49 -9.11
CA ILE A 210 5.95 21.17 -8.67
C ILE A 210 5.52 21.26 -7.22
N VAL A 211 4.23 21.06 -6.99
CA VAL A 211 3.63 20.96 -5.63
C VAL A 211 3.51 19.48 -5.26
N LEU A 212 4.23 19.07 -4.26
CA LEU A 212 4.14 17.74 -3.65
C LEU A 212 3.23 17.85 -2.43
N TRP A 213 1.95 17.50 -2.59
CA TRP A 213 0.93 17.71 -1.58
C TRP A 213 0.55 16.39 -0.90
N GLY A 214 0.87 16.26 0.41
CA GLY A 214 0.61 15.04 1.19
C GLY A 214 1.35 13.81 0.66
N THR A 215 2.55 13.99 0.11
CA THR A 215 3.34 12.91 -0.46
C THR A 215 4.83 13.05 -0.16
N ASN A 216 5.51 11.91 0.07
CA ASN A 216 6.93 11.85 0.42
C ASN A 216 7.70 10.93 -0.56
N PRO A 217 7.94 11.36 -1.82
CA PRO A 217 8.56 10.52 -2.84
C PRO A 217 9.92 9.94 -2.45
N MET A 218 10.75 10.66 -1.71
CA MET A 218 12.05 10.14 -1.26
C MET A 218 11.96 8.86 -0.43
N LEU A 219 10.78 8.57 0.14
CA LEU A 219 10.56 7.42 0.99
C LEU A 219 9.58 6.41 0.40
N SER A 220 8.44 6.89 -0.10
CA SER A 220 7.29 6.06 -0.50
C SER A 220 7.06 5.96 -2.01
N ASN A 221 7.86 6.67 -2.84
CA ASN A 221 7.81 6.64 -4.30
C ASN A 221 9.22 6.93 -4.85
N GLN A 222 10.18 6.08 -4.45
CA GLN A 222 11.61 6.37 -4.59
C GLN A 222 12.06 6.51 -6.04
N HIS A 223 11.40 5.86 -6.98
CA HIS A 223 11.73 5.95 -8.41
C HIS A 223 11.15 7.20 -9.10
N LEU A 224 10.14 7.86 -8.52
CA LEU A 224 9.69 9.16 -8.99
C LEU A 224 10.67 10.29 -8.60
N TRP A 225 11.38 10.13 -7.47
CA TRP A 225 12.26 11.17 -6.95
C TRP A 225 13.37 11.60 -7.94
N PRO A 226 14.06 10.71 -8.68
CA PRO A 226 15.02 11.10 -9.71
C PRO A 226 14.44 11.97 -10.83
N PHE A 227 13.17 11.76 -11.22
CA PHE A 227 12.51 12.62 -12.23
C PHE A 227 12.23 14.01 -11.65
N ILE A 228 11.81 14.11 -10.37
CA ILE A 228 11.65 15.38 -9.67
C ILE A 228 12.98 16.11 -9.58
N GLN A 229 14.08 15.42 -9.22
CA GLN A 229 15.42 16.01 -9.19
C GLN A 229 15.85 16.50 -10.57
N LYS A 230 15.54 15.77 -11.64
CA LYS A 230 15.82 16.20 -13.01
C LYS A 230 15.07 17.48 -13.34
N ALA A 231 13.79 17.60 -12.98
CA ALA A 231 13.04 18.85 -13.15
C ALA A 231 13.66 20.00 -12.34
N LYS A 232 14.04 19.77 -11.08
CA LYS A 232 14.71 20.75 -10.21
C LYS A 232 16.03 21.25 -10.82
N ASN A 233 16.85 20.35 -11.35
CA ASN A 233 18.11 20.68 -12.03
C ASN A 233 17.88 21.48 -13.32
N GLN A 234 16.69 21.44 -13.91
CA GLN A 234 16.25 22.24 -15.04
C GLN A 234 15.59 23.56 -14.61
N GLY A 235 15.62 23.90 -13.33
CA GLY A 235 15.11 25.14 -12.77
C GLY A 235 13.66 25.09 -12.28
N ALA A 236 13.05 23.89 -12.12
CA ALA A 236 11.74 23.77 -11.49
C ALA A 236 11.82 24.10 -9.99
N LYS A 237 10.84 24.84 -9.46
CA LYS A 237 10.67 25.09 -8.03
C LYS A 237 9.87 23.92 -7.43
N ILE A 238 10.38 23.33 -6.33
CA ILE A 238 9.73 22.25 -5.60
C ILE A 238 9.11 22.80 -4.32
N VAL A 239 7.79 22.66 -4.19
CA VAL A 239 7.02 23.03 -3.01
C VAL A 239 6.45 21.78 -2.38
N VAL A 240 6.57 21.63 -1.06
CA VAL A 240 5.95 20.54 -0.31
C VAL A 240 4.89 21.10 0.63
N VAL A 241 3.67 20.58 0.55
CA VAL A 241 2.59 20.86 1.49
C VAL A 241 2.38 19.61 2.33
N ASP A 242 2.80 19.65 3.60
CA ASP A 242 2.77 18.50 4.51
C ASP A 242 2.83 18.99 5.97
N PRO A 243 1.95 18.55 6.88
CA PRO A 243 2.00 18.91 8.29
C PRO A 243 3.25 18.38 9.02
N PHE A 244 3.97 17.45 8.39
CA PHE A 244 5.21 16.88 8.90
C PHE A 244 6.38 17.25 7.98
N LYS A 245 7.49 17.73 8.57
CA LYS A 245 8.71 18.00 7.79
C LYS A 245 9.42 16.69 7.43
N SER A 246 8.93 16.07 6.35
CA SER A 246 9.44 14.81 5.81
C SER A 246 10.84 14.96 5.19
N LEU A 247 11.45 13.83 4.75
CA LEU A 247 12.68 13.86 3.97
C LEU A 247 12.52 14.71 2.71
N THR A 248 11.41 14.52 1.99
CA THR A 248 11.11 15.30 0.78
C THR A 248 10.93 16.78 1.10
N ALA A 249 10.26 17.13 2.21
CA ALA A 249 10.09 18.50 2.66
C ALA A 249 11.43 19.17 3.01
N SER A 250 12.40 18.39 3.49
CA SER A 250 13.74 18.90 3.81
C SER A 250 14.58 19.23 2.58
N GLU A 251 14.27 18.63 1.43
CA GLU A 251 14.93 18.84 0.13
C GLU A 251 14.18 19.84 -0.79
N ALA A 252 12.97 20.27 -0.37
CA ALA A 252 12.15 21.21 -1.11
C ALA A 252 12.69 22.64 -1.05
N ASP A 253 12.34 23.44 -2.05
CA ASP A 253 12.66 24.87 -2.06
C ASP A 253 11.73 25.66 -1.14
N TRP A 254 10.54 25.10 -0.86
CA TRP A 254 9.57 25.69 0.06
C TRP A 254 8.74 24.60 0.73
N HIS A 255 8.70 24.58 2.05
CA HIS A 255 7.84 23.73 2.84
C HIS A 255 6.71 24.57 3.45
N ILE A 256 5.48 24.25 3.10
CA ILE A 256 4.24 24.81 3.65
C ILE A 256 3.70 23.76 4.63
N GLN A 257 3.57 24.14 5.91
CA GLN A 257 3.25 23.21 6.99
C GLN A 257 1.91 23.58 7.66
N PRO A 258 0.76 23.19 7.04
CA PRO A 258 -0.56 23.49 7.61
C PRO A 258 -0.89 22.57 8.79
N ASN A 259 -1.88 22.96 9.59
CA ASN A 259 -2.47 22.06 10.57
C ASN A 259 -3.02 20.81 9.89
N PRO A 260 -2.90 19.59 10.49
CA PRO A 260 -3.47 18.38 9.91
C PRO A 260 -4.98 18.50 9.61
N GLY A 261 -5.40 17.97 8.46
CA GLY A 261 -6.81 17.91 8.04
C GLY A 261 -7.40 19.24 7.51
N THR A 262 -6.57 20.24 7.26
CA THR A 262 -7.01 21.56 6.78
C THR A 262 -6.76 21.81 5.29
N ASP A 263 -6.40 20.78 4.54
CA ASP A 263 -6.06 20.82 3.12
C ASP A 263 -7.19 21.39 2.26
N THR A 264 -8.43 21.01 2.56
CA THR A 264 -9.62 21.55 1.87
C THR A 264 -9.69 23.08 2.00
N ALA A 265 -9.50 23.59 3.23
CA ALA A 265 -9.55 25.04 3.48
C ALA A 265 -8.41 25.76 2.76
N LEU A 266 -7.19 25.18 2.78
CA LEU A 266 -6.04 25.73 2.07
C LEU A 266 -6.31 25.81 0.57
N ALA A 267 -6.76 24.71 -0.06
CA ALA A 267 -7.07 24.69 -1.49
C ALA A 267 -8.16 25.70 -1.91
N LEU A 268 -9.21 25.83 -1.09
CA LEU A 268 -10.27 26.83 -1.32
C LEU A 268 -9.75 28.26 -1.13
N GLY A 269 -8.83 28.48 -0.18
CA GLY A 269 -8.13 29.75 -0.01
C GLY A 269 -7.27 30.12 -1.22
N LEU A 270 -6.54 29.17 -1.80
CA LEU A 270 -5.81 29.39 -3.04
C LEU A 270 -6.75 29.80 -4.17
N MET A 271 -7.89 29.13 -4.31
CA MET A 271 -8.90 29.47 -5.34
C MET A 271 -9.47 30.87 -5.12
N HIS A 272 -9.76 31.24 -3.84
CA HIS A 272 -10.19 32.59 -3.50
C HIS A 272 -9.19 33.65 -4.03
N VAL A 273 -7.92 33.49 -3.72
CA VAL A 273 -6.86 34.42 -4.15
C VAL A 273 -6.73 34.46 -5.67
N ILE A 274 -6.70 33.29 -6.34
CA ILE A 274 -6.60 33.18 -7.79
C ILE A 274 -7.75 33.94 -8.48
N LEU A 275 -8.97 33.77 -7.99
CA LEU A 275 -10.15 34.45 -8.55
C LEU A 275 -10.17 35.96 -8.23
N ALA A 276 -9.80 36.35 -7.01
CA ALA A 276 -9.80 37.76 -6.57
C ALA A 276 -8.73 38.60 -7.31
N GLU A 277 -7.58 37.99 -7.61
CA GLU A 277 -6.47 38.64 -8.31
C GLU A 277 -6.55 38.49 -9.85
N GLY A 278 -7.59 37.82 -10.39
CA GLY A 278 -7.76 37.62 -11.83
C GLY A 278 -6.71 36.73 -12.48
N LEU A 279 -6.16 35.77 -11.72
CA LEU A 279 -5.07 34.86 -12.16
C LEU A 279 -5.60 33.57 -12.81
N GLN A 280 -6.90 33.39 -12.92
CA GLN A 280 -7.53 32.23 -13.55
C GLN A 280 -7.41 32.26 -15.08
N ASP A 281 -7.37 31.08 -15.73
CA ASP A 281 -7.54 30.95 -17.19
C ASP A 281 -9.05 30.97 -17.53
N GLN A 282 -9.59 32.15 -17.82
CA GLN A 282 -11.02 32.32 -18.06
C GLN A 282 -11.48 31.55 -19.31
N ASP A 283 -10.66 31.48 -20.40
CA ASP A 283 -11.02 30.74 -21.60
C ASP A 283 -11.11 29.20 -21.32
N TYR A 284 -10.19 28.67 -20.51
CA TYR A 284 -10.25 27.27 -20.10
C TYR A 284 -11.52 26.99 -19.25
N ILE A 285 -11.80 27.87 -18.31
CA ILE A 285 -12.98 27.76 -17.43
C ILE A 285 -14.27 27.74 -18.26
N ASP A 286 -14.46 28.71 -19.13
CA ASP A 286 -15.67 28.86 -19.92
C ASP A 286 -15.93 27.65 -20.83
N ARG A 287 -14.88 27.08 -21.39
CA ARG A 287 -14.98 25.96 -22.32
C ARG A 287 -15.11 24.61 -21.64
N TYR A 288 -14.34 24.37 -20.58
CA TYR A 288 -14.08 23.02 -20.07
C TYR A 288 -14.47 22.79 -18.61
N THR A 289 -15.11 23.74 -17.93
CA THR A 289 -15.54 23.57 -16.55
C THR A 289 -17.05 23.75 -16.38
N LEU A 290 -17.57 23.29 -15.26
CA LEU A 290 -18.96 23.44 -14.85
C LEU A 290 -19.03 23.93 -13.40
N GLY A 291 -19.84 24.96 -13.11
CA GLY A 291 -20.11 25.43 -11.75
C GLY A 291 -19.15 26.49 -11.23
N VAL A 292 -18.52 27.27 -12.10
CA VAL A 292 -17.59 28.34 -11.69
C VAL A 292 -18.27 29.43 -10.87
N ASP A 293 -19.52 29.80 -11.16
CA ASP A 293 -20.22 30.86 -10.41
C ASP A 293 -20.53 30.42 -8.99
N GLN A 294 -20.96 29.16 -8.80
CA GLN A 294 -21.13 28.56 -7.50
C GLN A 294 -19.80 28.49 -6.72
N LEU A 295 -18.70 28.16 -7.41
CA LEU A 295 -17.37 28.18 -6.80
C LEU A 295 -16.98 29.59 -6.38
N LYS A 296 -17.16 30.60 -7.22
CA LYS A 296 -16.86 32.02 -6.92
C LYS A 296 -17.58 32.48 -5.66
N GLU A 297 -18.86 32.15 -5.51
CA GLU A 297 -19.63 32.48 -4.32
C GLU A 297 -19.14 31.73 -3.08
N HIS A 298 -18.88 30.42 -3.25
CA HIS A 298 -18.44 29.53 -2.18
C HIS A 298 -17.12 29.95 -1.55
N VAL A 299 -16.12 30.31 -2.36
CA VAL A 299 -14.77 30.64 -1.86
C VAL A 299 -14.67 32.00 -1.17
N GLN A 300 -15.72 32.86 -1.21
CA GLN A 300 -15.68 34.15 -0.54
C GLN A 300 -15.44 34.05 0.98
N LYS A 301 -15.87 32.98 1.61
CA LYS A 301 -15.65 32.70 3.05
C LYS A 301 -14.28 32.11 3.39
N PHE A 302 -13.46 31.86 2.38
CA PHE A 302 -12.11 31.31 2.50
C PHE A 302 -11.05 32.35 2.11
N ASP A 303 -11.21 33.59 2.58
CA ASP A 303 -10.19 34.63 2.46
C ASP A 303 -8.90 34.25 3.22
N PRO A 304 -7.73 34.83 2.90
CA PRO A 304 -6.45 34.45 3.48
C PRO A 304 -6.42 34.48 5.00
N GLU A 305 -7.07 35.46 5.65
CA GLU A 305 -7.12 35.59 7.11
C GLU A 305 -8.00 34.47 7.73
N SER A 306 -9.10 34.13 7.08
CA SER A 306 -9.98 33.04 7.52
C SER A 306 -9.28 31.69 7.39
N VAL A 307 -8.57 31.47 6.27
CA VAL A 307 -7.79 30.24 6.03
C VAL A 307 -6.59 30.16 6.96
N ALA A 308 -5.91 31.27 7.23
CA ALA A 308 -4.81 31.33 8.19
C ALA A 308 -5.23 30.84 9.59
N ARG A 309 -6.40 31.27 10.07
CA ARG A 309 -6.94 30.80 11.36
C ARG A 309 -7.21 29.28 11.40
N ILE A 310 -7.58 28.69 10.26
CA ILE A 310 -7.85 27.25 10.13
C ILE A 310 -6.54 26.47 10.02
N THR A 311 -5.68 26.90 9.12
CA THR A 311 -4.47 26.17 8.73
C THR A 311 -3.27 26.39 9.66
N GLY A 312 -3.31 27.47 10.45
CA GLY A 312 -2.15 27.91 11.25
C GLY A 312 -1.03 28.53 10.42
N LEU A 313 -1.27 28.76 9.12
CA LEU A 313 -0.32 29.46 8.25
C LEU A 313 -0.50 30.99 8.36
N GLU A 314 0.54 31.76 7.96
CA GLU A 314 0.39 33.19 7.83
C GLU A 314 -0.39 33.55 6.55
N PRO A 315 -1.27 34.58 6.56
CA PRO A 315 -2.02 35.00 5.37
C PRO A 315 -1.16 35.27 4.15
N GLU A 316 0.03 35.84 4.33
CA GLU A 316 1.02 36.12 3.29
C GLU A 316 1.51 34.85 2.62
N THR A 317 1.66 33.76 3.36
CA THR A 317 2.04 32.44 2.83
C THR A 317 0.98 31.94 1.84
N ILE A 318 -0.29 32.10 2.17
CA ILE A 318 -1.44 31.68 1.34
C ILE A 318 -1.46 32.51 0.05
N LEU A 319 -1.30 33.83 0.17
CA LEU A 319 -1.22 34.76 -0.95
C LEU A 319 -0.06 34.45 -1.89
N GLU A 320 1.15 34.26 -1.33
CA GLU A 320 2.34 33.94 -2.13
C GLU A 320 2.18 32.61 -2.84
N PHE A 321 1.68 31.58 -2.15
CA PHE A 321 1.51 30.25 -2.72
C PHE A 321 0.51 30.27 -3.88
N ALA A 322 -0.64 30.91 -3.72
CA ALA A 322 -1.66 31.02 -4.76
C ALA A 322 -1.11 31.73 -6.01
N LYS A 323 -0.41 32.87 -5.84
CA LYS A 323 0.20 33.63 -6.95
C LYS A 323 1.30 32.83 -7.63
N ALA A 324 2.22 32.24 -6.86
CA ALA A 324 3.33 31.47 -7.42
C ALA A 324 2.84 30.26 -8.21
N TYR A 325 1.82 29.55 -7.72
CA TYR A 325 1.21 28.43 -8.43
C TYR A 325 0.53 28.86 -9.73
N ALA A 326 -0.33 29.89 -9.67
CA ALA A 326 -1.11 30.30 -10.82
C ALA A 326 -0.27 30.97 -11.94
N GLN A 327 0.82 31.65 -11.58
CA GLN A 327 1.69 32.34 -12.53
C GLN A 327 2.82 31.48 -13.11
N SER A 328 3.04 30.29 -12.54
CA SER A 328 4.07 29.37 -13.03
C SER A 328 3.53 28.43 -14.10
N THR A 329 4.25 28.26 -15.20
CA THR A 329 3.82 27.42 -16.33
C THR A 329 4.98 26.62 -16.89
N PRO A 330 4.88 25.28 -17.02
CA PRO A 330 3.82 24.38 -16.51
C PRO A 330 3.85 24.22 -14.99
N SER A 331 2.69 24.26 -14.33
CA SER A 331 2.54 23.93 -12.90
C SER A 331 1.90 22.56 -12.73
N LEU A 332 2.44 21.77 -11.82
CA LEU A 332 1.99 20.39 -11.51
C LEU A 332 1.70 20.26 -10.03
N ILE A 333 0.59 19.64 -9.69
CA ILE A 333 0.33 19.16 -8.34
C ILE A 333 0.43 17.64 -8.34
N ARG A 334 1.35 17.08 -7.55
CA ARG A 334 1.44 15.66 -7.24
C ARG A 334 0.75 15.40 -5.92
N VAL A 335 -0.31 14.61 -5.94
CA VAL A 335 -1.04 14.12 -4.75
C VAL A 335 -0.89 12.61 -4.63
N LEU A 336 -0.97 12.11 -3.40
CA LEU A 336 -0.99 10.69 -3.11
C LEU A 336 -1.87 10.48 -1.85
N ILE A 337 -1.60 9.47 -1.05
CA ILE A 337 -2.47 9.00 0.05
C ILE A 337 -2.52 9.97 1.26
N GLY A 338 -1.51 10.83 1.48
CA GLY A 338 -1.35 11.56 2.75
C GLY A 338 -2.51 12.44 3.18
N MET A 339 -3.23 13.05 2.23
CA MET A 339 -4.39 13.91 2.53
C MET A 339 -5.68 13.15 2.81
N GLU A 340 -5.82 11.89 2.36
CA GLU A 340 -7.12 11.21 2.38
C GLU A 340 -7.56 10.75 3.76
N HIS A 341 -6.61 10.51 4.68
CA HIS A 341 -6.90 9.92 5.98
C HIS A 341 -7.43 10.93 7.01
N GLN A 342 -8.17 11.90 6.55
CA GLN A 342 -8.85 12.93 7.33
C GLN A 342 -10.36 12.85 7.08
N ALA A 343 -11.19 13.37 8.00
CA ALA A 343 -12.64 13.35 7.83
C ALA A 343 -13.11 14.06 6.54
N ASN A 344 -12.40 15.13 6.12
CA ASN A 344 -12.62 15.85 4.87
C ASN A 344 -11.71 15.35 3.72
N GLY A 345 -11.21 14.12 3.77
CA GLY A 345 -10.17 13.65 2.86
C GLY A 345 -10.58 13.74 1.40
N ALA A 346 -11.76 13.27 1.02
CA ALA A 346 -12.21 13.34 -0.35
C ALA A 346 -12.50 14.78 -0.82
N SER A 347 -13.06 15.64 0.06
CA SER A 347 -13.21 17.09 -0.24
C SER A 347 -11.87 17.78 -0.47
N ALA A 348 -10.80 17.37 0.22
CA ALA A 348 -9.46 17.90 -0.03
C ALA A 348 -8.99 17.53 -1.45
N PHE A 349 -9.16 16.28 -1.86
CA PHE A 349 -8.82 15.85 -3.22
C PHE A 349 -9.68 16.53 -4.29
N ARG A 350 -11.01 16.70 -4.05
CA ARG A 350 -11.87 17.46 -4.94
C ARG A 350 -11.37 18.89 -5.13
N ALA A 351 -11.09 19.59 -4.04
CA ALA A 351 -10.61 20.97 -4.09
C ALA A 351 -9.27 21.08 -4.81
N VAL A 352 -8.29 20.23 -4.47
CA VAL A 352 -6.97 20.25 -5.12
C VAL A 352 -7.08 19.92 -6.60
N ALA A 353 -7.94 18.97 -7.00
CA ALA A 353 -8.13 18.59 -8.40
C ALA A 353 -8.78 19.68 -9.27
N MET A 354 -9.45 20.68 -8.66
CA MET A 354 -10.00 21.85 -9.38
C MET A 354 -8.92 22.87 -9.78
N LEU A 355 -7.82 22.97 -9.01
CA LEU A 355 -6.80 24.00 -9.20
C LEU A 355 -6.19 24.01 -10.62
N PRO A 356 -5.83 22.86 -11.23
CA PRO A 356 -5.29 22.86 -12.59
C PRO A 356 -6.28 23.33 -13.66
N ALA A 357 -7.59 23.07 -13.47
CA ALA A 357 -8.61 23.56 -14.38
C ALA A 357 -8.87 25.06 -14.20
N LEU A 358 -8.77 25.55 -12.96
CA LEU A 358 -8.93 26.98 -12.66
C LEU A 358 -7.83 27.84 -13.27
N THR A 359 -6.58 27.32 -13.31
CA THR A 359 -5.40 28.04 -13.82
C THR A 359 -5.05 27.69 -15.25
N GLY A 360 -5.77 26.78 -15.92
CA GLY A 360 -5.43 26.29 -17.26
C GLY A 360 -4.14 25.45 -17.32
N ALA A 361 -3.64 24.95 -16.18
CA ALA A 361 -2.40 24.18 -16.13
C ALA A 361 -2.42 22.93 -17.05
N TRP A 362 -3.58 22.34 -17.27
CA TRP A 362 -3.77 21.20 -18.17
C TRP A 362 -3.42 21.46 -19.64
N ARG A 363 -3.37 22.72 -20.08
CA ARG A 363 -2.98 23.10 -21.45
C ARG A 363 -1.49 22.86 -21.74
N HIS A 364 -0.69 22.60 -20.72
CA HIS A 364 0.76 22.56 -20.80
C HIS A 364 1.28 21.16 -20.52
N PHE A 365 2.17 20.66 -21.38
CA PHE A 365 2.81 19.36 -21.16
C PHE A 365 3.63 19.39 -19.85
N GLY A 366 3.37 18.42 -18.97
CA GLY A 366 3.89 18.37 -17.60
C GLY A 366 3.12 19.25 -16.59
N GLY A 367 2.03 19.94 -17.02
CA GLY A 367 1.15 20.69 -16.14
C GLY A 367 -0.15 19.96 -15.83
N GLY A 368 -0.72 20.16 -14.64
CA GLY A 368 -1.97 19.52 -14.23
C GLY A 368 -1.93 18.86 -12.86
N LEU A 369 -2.64 17.75 -12.71
CA LEU A 369 -2.65 16.88 -11.53
C LEU A 369 -1.99 15.55 -11.85
N MET A 370 -1.12 15.05 -10.97
CA MET A 370 -0.61 13.69 -11.00
C MET A 370 -1.13 12.94 -9.77
N HIS A 371 -1.93 11.90 -9.99
CA HIS A 371 -2.45 11.06 -8.91
C HIS A 371 -2.07 9.60 -9.13
N MET A 372 -2.98 8.75 -9.60
CA MET A 372 -2.74 7.32 -9.82
C MET A 372 -2.82 6.95 -11.31
N THR A 373 -2.17 5.85 -11.69
CA THR A 373 -2.10 5.37 -13.08
C THR A 373 -2.91 4.08 -13.32
N TYR A 374 -3.46 3.46 -12.28
CA TYR A 374 -4.07 2.12 -12.39
C TYR A 374 -5.25 2.06 -13.38
N GLU A 375 -5.97 3.17 -13.63
CA GLU A 375 -7.04 3.20 -14.63
C GLU A 375 -6.57 2.90 -16.04
N LEU A 376 -5.30 3.17 -16.37
CA LEU A 376 -4.72 2.80 -17.67
C LEU A 376 -4.73 1.28 -17.83
N PHE A 377 -4.45 0.55 -16.74
CA PHE A 377 -4.49 -0.91 -16.69
C PHE A 377 -5.94 -1.41 -16.65
N GLY A 378 -6.80 -0.76 -15.86
CA GLY A 378 -8.24 -1.08 -15.79
C GLY A 378 -8.94 -0.98 -17.14
N ALA A 379 -8.53 -0.03 -17.97
CA ALA A 379 -9.07 0.13 -19.32
C ALA A 379 -8.49 -0.87 -20.34
N SER A 380 -7.24 -1.31 -20.13
CA SER A 380 -6.49 -2.07 -21.14
C SER A 380 -6.47 -3.59 -20.89
N LEU A 381 -6.43 -4.03 -19.64
CA LEU A 381 -6.41 -5.45 -19.29
C LEU A 381 -7.81 -6.07 -19.32
N ASP A 382 -7.90 -7.37 -19.59
CA ASP A 382 -9.14 -8.13 -19.43
C ASP A 382 -9.36 -8.48 -17.94
N TRP A 383 -9.87 -7.51 -17.19
CA TRP A 383 -10.24 -7.67 -15.77
C TRP A 383 -11.38 -8.66 -15.56
N GLU A 384 -12.25 -8.84 -16.55
CA GLU A 384 -13.35 -9.81 -16.51
C GLU A 384 -12.82 -11.23 -16.35
N SER A 385 -11.65 -11.51 -16.95
CA SER A 385 -11.01 -12.82 -16.85
C SER A 385 -10.34 -13.08 -15.50
N ILE A 386 -10.16 -12.07 -14.62
CA ILE A 386 -9.53 -12.24 -13.31
C ILE A 386 -10.55 -12.72 -12.28
N SER A 387 -11.51 -11.89 -11.92
CA SER A 387 -12.46 -12.16 -10.84
C SER A 387 -13.83 -12.66 -11.30
N LEU A 388 -14.10 -12.68 -12.64
CA LEU A 388 -15.36 -13.08 -13.25
C LEU A 388 -16.60 -12.40 -12.66
N PRO A 389 -16.62 -11.06 -12.54
CA PRO A 389 -17.68 -10.36 -11.82
C PRO A 389 -19.06 -10.55 -12.48
N GLN A 390 -19.14 -10.69 -13.80
CA GLN A 390 -20.39 -10.93 -14.52
C GLN A 390 -21.02 -12.30 -14.18
N VAL A 391 -20.20 -13.28 -13.79
CA VAL A 391 -20.66 -14.63 -13.44
C VAL A 391 -20.93 -14.75 -11.95
N LEU A 392 -20.10 -14.12 -11.11
CA LEU A 392 -20.02 -14.36 -9.68
C LEU A 392 -20.52 -13.20 -8.82
N ALA A 393 -20.60 -11.97 -9.35
CA ALA A 393 -21.06 -10.84 -8.56
C ALA A 393 -22.54 -11.01 -8.17
N ASN A 394 -22.80 -10.90 -6.88
CA ASN A 394 -24.16 -10.85 -6.35
C ASN A 394 -24.35 -9.51 -5.62
N PRO A 395 -25.11 -8.57 -6.17
CA PRO A 395 -25.33 -7.26 -5.56
C PRO A 395 -26.10 -7.29 -4.24
N GLN A 396 -26.69 -8.44 -3.91
CA GLN A 396 -27.39 -8.64 -2.63
C GLN A 396 -26.43 -9.09 -1.52
N THR A 397 -25.23 -9.53 -1.86
CA THR A 397 -24.24 -9.95 -0.87
C THR A 397 -23.76 -8.76 -0.06
N ARG A 398 -23.78 -8.90 1.25
CA ARG A 398 -23.34 -7.88 2.20
C ARG A 398 -21.87 -7.48 1.98
N SER A 399 -21.60 -6.18 2.04
CA SER A 399 -20.24 -5.64 2.08
C SER A 399 -19.86 -5.19 3.49
N ILE A 400 -18.64 -5.49 3.91
CA ILE A 400 -18.02 -5.05 5.16
C ILE A 400 -16.85 -4.14 4.80
N ASN A 401 -16.87 -2.91 5.33
CA ASN A 401 -15.76 -2.00 5.16
C ASN A 401 -14.57 -2.45 6.00
N MET A 402 -13.38 -2.57 5.39
CA MET A 402 -12.20 -3.10 6.09
C MET A 402 -11.75 -2.22 7.27
N ILE A 403 -12.05 -0.92 7.25
CA ILE A 403 -11.78 0.01 8.36
C ILE A 403 -12.59 -0.38 9.59
N GLU A 404 -13.81 -0.87 9.40
CA GLU A 404 -14.75 -1.27 10.44
C GLU A 404 -14.60 -2.75 10.87
N LEU A 405 -13.49 -3.44 10.53
CA LEU A 405 -13.28 -4.83 10.91
C LEU A 405 -13.51 -5.08 12.40
N GLY A 406 -12.92 -4.23 13.26
CA GLY A 406 -13.08 -4.35 14.71
C GLY A 406 -14.53 -4.27 15.15
N LYS A 407 -15.34 -3.40 14.52
CA LYS A 407 -16.78 -3.29 14.73
C LYS A 407 -17.48 -4.55 14.23
N ALA A 408 -17.26 -4.96 12.98
CA ALA A 408 -17.93 -6.11 12.37
C ALA A 408 -17.71 -7.42 13.16
N LEU A 409 -16.51 -7.65 13.67
CA LEU A 409 -16.21 -8.83 14.50
C LEU A 409 -16.89 -8.82 15.88
N ASN A 410 -17.29 -7.66 16.40
CA ASN A 410 -17.89 -7.53 17.74
C ASN A 410 -19.37 -7.10 17.72
N ASP A 411 -19.95 -6.87 16.58
CA ASP A 411 -21.34 -6.40 16.45
C ASP A 411 -22.31 -7.59 16.61
N GLU A 412 -22.98 -7.64 17.74
CA GLU A 412 -24.00 -8.67 18.03
C GLU A 412 -25.30 -8.46 17.23
N ALA A 413 -25.50 -7.27 16.65
CA ALA A 413 -26.66 -7.00 15.81
C ALA A 413 -26.45 -7.38 14.34
N LEU A 414 -25.20 -7.67 13.95
CA LEU A 414 -24.88 -8.12 12.59
C LEU A 414 -25.46 -9.52 12.35
N ASN A 415 -26.33 -9.66 11.35
CA ASN A 415 -27.03 -10.91 11.06
C ASN A 415 -26.88 -11.32 9.58
N PRO A 416 -26.22 -12.47 9.27
CA PRO A 416 -25.47 -13.31 10.21
C PRO A 416 -24.24 -12.58 10.78
N GLY A 417 -23.80 -12.91 11.99
CA GLY A 417 -22.52 -12.47 12.53
C GLY A 417 -21.35 -13.05 11.71
N ILE A 418 -20.13 -12.57 11.95
CA ILE A 418 -18.93 -13.14 11.32
C ILE A 418 -18.46 -14.32 12.17
N ASP A 419 -18.59 -15.53 11.63
CA ASP A 419 -18.16 -16.77 12.27
C ASP A 419 -16.83 -17.30 11.71
N ALA A 420 -16.44 -16.86 10.50
CA ALA A 420 -15.13 -17.15 9.94
C ALA A 420 -14.48 -15.90 9.38
N LEU A 421 -13.21 -15.70 9.71
CA LEU A 421 -12.33 -14.69 9.13
C LEU A 421 -11.19 -15.40 8.39
N PHE A 422 -11.10 -15.19 7.07
CA PHE A 422 -10.04 -15.75 6.25
C PHE A 422 -9.10 -14.64 5.81
N VAL A 423 -7.88 -14.61 6.35
CA VAL A 423 -6.89 -13.54 6.11
C VAL A 423 -5.81 -14.03 5.15
N PHE A 424 -5.54 -13.26 4.11
CA PHE A 424 -4.43 -13.48 3.20
C PHE A 424 -3.94 -12.13 2.66
N ASN A 425 -2.67 -12.00 2.30
CA ASN A 425 -2.07 -10.74 1.83
C ASN A 425 -2.34 -9.55 2.77
N SER A 426 -2.43 -9.78 4.09
CA SER A 426 -2.76 -8.74 5.07
C SER A 426 -2.39 -9.12 6.50
N ASN A 427 -2.16 -8.10 7.36
CA ASN A 427 -1.91 -8.28 8.79
C ASN A 427 -2.80 -7.32 9.63
N PRO A 428 -4.14 -7.55 9.66
CA PRO A 428 -5.10 -6.60 10.24
C PRO A 428 -4.87 -6.32 11.74
N ALA A 429 -4.29 -7.22 12.51
CA ALA A 429 -3.97 -6.97 13.93
C ALA A 429 -3.00 -5.78 14.11
N VAL A 430 -2.20 -5.44 13.08
CA VAL A 430 -1.27 -4.30 13.09
C VAL A 430 -1.80 -3.14 12.26
N THR A 431 -2.36 -3.42 11.07
CA THR A 431 -2.61 -2.40 10.05
C THR A 431 -3.99 -1.77 10.11
N THR A 432 -4.97 -2.40 10.77
CA THR A 432 -6.34 -1.90 10.86
C THR A 432 -6.52 -0.94 12.06
N PRO A 433 -7.21 0.20 11.89
CA PRO A 433 -7.46 1.12 12.99
C PRO A 433 -8.35 0.52 14.08
N ASN A 434 -8.44 1.17 15.23
CA ASN A 434 -9.15 0.67 16.41
C ASN A 434 -8.69 -0.76 16.79
N GLN A 435 -7.36 -0.93 16.86
CA GLN A 435 -6.70 -2.21 17.09
C GLN A 435 -7.28 -2.99 18.28
N SER A 436 -7.65 -2.30 19.35
CA SER A 436 -8.23 -2.94 20.53
C SER A 436 -9.54 -3.68 20.22
N ALA A 437 -10.37 -3.14 19.32
CA ALA A 437 -11.59 -3.81 18.86
C ALA A 437 -11.27 -5.00 17.94
N VAL A 438 -10.28 -4.85 17.04
CA VAL A 438 -9.81 -5.95 16.17
C VAL A 438 -9.30 -7.11 17.01
N LEU A 439 -8.42 -6.85 17.98
CA LEU A 439 -7.86 -7.89 18.86
C LEU A 439 -8.93 -8.59 19.71
N ARG A 440 -9.92 -7.83 20.24
CA ARG A 440 -11.06 -8.45 20.95
C ARG A 440 -11.86 -9.40 20.05
N GLY A 441 -12.09 -9.00 18.79
CA GLY A 441 -12.75 -9.86 17.79
C GLY A 441 -11.97 -11.13 17.51
N LEU A 442 -10.66 -11.00 17.25
CA LEU A 442 -9.76 -12.13 16.97
C LEU A 442 -9.62 -13.11 18.15
N GLN A 443 -9.83 -12.66 19.38
CA GLN A 443 -9.79 -13.50 20.58
C GLN A 443 -11.03 -14.38 20.79
N LYS A 444 -12.14 -14.13 20.06
CA LYS A 444 -13.35 -14.93 20.19
C LYS A 444 -13.08 -16.39 19.86
N LYS A 445 -13.48 -17.29 20.77
CA LYS A 445 -13.22 -18.74 20.65
C LYS A 445 -14.04 -19.41 19.55
N ASP A 446 -15.20 -18.86 19.25
CA ASP A 446 -16.16 -19.30 18.24
C ASP A 446 -15.89 -18.74 16.84
N LEU A 447 -15.02 -17.73 16.70
CA LEU A 447 -14.57 -17.24 15.41
C LEU A 447 -13.52 -18.18 14.81
N LEU A 448 -13.83 -18.84 13.70
CA LEU A 448 -12.83 -19.55 12.92
C LEU A 448 -11.91 -18.52 12.26
N THR A 449 -10.63 -18.54 12.58
CA THR A 449 -9.62 -17.66 11.94
C THR A 449 -8.63 -18.49 11.14
N VAL A 450 -8.61 -18.29 9.83
CA VAL A 450 -7.68 -18.96 8.89
C VAL A 450 -6.78 -17.91 8.29
N VAL A 451 -5.47 -18.18 8.24
CA VAL A 451 -4.47 -17.21 7.74
C VAL A 451 -3.55 -17.89 6.73
N SER A 452 -3.35 -17.28 5.57
CA SER A 452 -2.29 -17.64 4.62
C SER A 452 -1.15 -16.62 4.74
N GLU A 453 0.05 -17.06 5.17
CA GLU A 453 1.10 -16.14 5.60
C GLU A 453 2.52 -16.75 5.44
N HIS A 454 3.53 -15.88 5.36
CA HIS A 454 4.95 -16.26 5.36
C HIS A 454 5.51 -16.46 6.78
N PHE A 455 5.05 -15.65 7.73
CA PHE A 455 5.59 -15.57 9.09
C PHE A 455 4.49 -15.65 10.15
N LEU A 456 4.88 -15.89 11.40
CA LEU A 456 3.95 -15.82 12.54
C LEU A 456 3.70 -14.35 12.92
N THR A 457 2.97 -13.64 12.04
CA THR A 457 2.55 -12.25 12.23
C THR A 457 1.62 -12.10 13.44
N ASP A 458 1.38 -10.85 13.85
CA ASP A 458 0.45 -10.59 14.96
C ASP A 458 -0.96 -11.12 14.68
N THR A 459 -1.44 -11.07 13.44
CA THR A 459 -2.70 -11.69 13.04
C THR A 459 -2.62 -13.23 13.09
N ALA A 460 -1.54 -13.80 12.55
CA ALA A 460 -1.36 -15.24 12.51
C ALA A 460 -1.35 -15.88 13.91
N ARG A 461 -0.92 -15.16 14.96
CA ARG A 461 -0.98 -15.64 16.35
C ARG A 461 -2.40 -15.98 16.84
N TYR A 462 -3.44 -15.37 16.25
CA TYR A 462 -4.84 -15.62 16.56
C TYR A 462 -5.49 -16.67 15.67
N ALA A 463 -4.78 -17.20 14.67
CA ALA A 463 -5.32 -18.17 13.73
C ALA A 463 -5.63 -19.51 14.39
N ASP A 464 -6.64 -20.21 13.88
CA ASP A 464 -6.90 -21.63 14.15
C ASP A 464 -6.08 -22.51 13.21
N TYR A 465 -5.91 -22.03 11.96
CA TYR A 465 -5.07 -22.66 10.93
C TYR A 465 -4.22 -21.62 10.21
N ILE A 466 -2.94 -21.95 9.97
CA ILE A 466 -2.05 -21.15 9.15
C ILE A 466 -1.57 -21.99 7.97
N PHE A 467 -1.77 -21.49 6.76
CA PHE A 467 -1.27 -22.06 5.52
C PHE A 467 0.02 -21.34 5.09
N PRO A 468 1.08 -22.09 4.76
CA PRO A 468 2.34 -21.51 4.32
C PRO A 468 2.20 -20.99 2.89
N ALA A 469 2.29 -19.67 2.71
CA ALA A 469 2.23 -19.01 1.41
C ALA A 469 3.56 -19.04 0.67
N THR A 470 3.52 -19.06 -0.67
CA THR A 470 4.70 -18.82 -1.52
C THR A 470 5.07 -17.34 -1.54
N THR A 471 6.36 -17.06 -1.71
CA THR A 471 6.85 -15.72 -2.07
C THR A 471 6.79 -15.52 -3.59
N VAL A 472 7.06 -14.30 -4.05
CA VAL A 472 7.08 -13.98 -5.49
C VAL A 472 8.17 -14.73 -6.28
N LEU A 473 9.17 -15.29 -5.64
CA LEU A 473 10.16 -16.13 -6.32
C LEU A 473 9.64 -17.53 -6.67
N GLU A 474 8.44 -17.90 -6.18
CA GLU A 474 7.92 -19.26 -6.19
C GLU A 474 6.55 -19.40 -6.90
N ASN A 475 5.97 -18.33 -7.43
CA ASN A 475 4.65 -18.38 -8.08
C ASN A 475 4.56 -17.47 -9.30
N TRP A 476 3.61 -17.81 -10.20
CA TRP A 476 3.21 -16.94 -11.29
C TRP A 476 2.31 -15.81 -10.79
N ASP A 477 2.52 -14.61 -11.36
CA ASP A 477 1.62 -13.49 -11.17
C ASP A 477 1.71 -12.50 -12.33
N ILE A 478 0.75 -11.58 -12.42
CA ILE A 478 0.78 -10.41 -13.28
C ILE A 478 0.48 -9.19 -12.41
N LEU A 479 1.18 -8.09 -12.64
CA LEU A 479 1.15 -6.94 -11.78
C LEU A 479 0.97 -5.67 -12.60
N ASP A 480 -0.09 -4.95 -12.33
CA ASP A 480 -0.30 -3.56 -12.74
C ASP A 480 0.49 -2.59 -11.86
N SER A 481 0.33 -1.31 -12.07
CA SER A 481 0.91 -0.27 -11.22
C SER A 481 -0.06 0.89 -11.00
N TRP A 482 -0.07 1.41 -9.79
CA TRP A 482 -0.83 2.62 -9.49
C TRP A 482 0.03 3.90 -9.44
N GLY A 483 1.31 3.81 -9.80
CA GLY A 483 2.25 4.94 -9.87
C GLY A 483 3.30 4.85 -10.96
N SER A 484 3.19 3.87 -11.88
CA SER A 484 3.99 3.82 -13.11
C SER A 484 3.11 3.36 -14.29
N THR A 485 3.68 3.30 -15.48
CA THR A 485 2.97 2.92 -16.71
C THR A 485 3.39 1.54 -17.25
N TYR A 486 4.03 0.74 -16.39
CA TYR A 486 4.58 -0.57 -16.75
C TYR A 486 3.70 -1.70 -16.23
N ILE A 487 3.28 -2.59 -17.15
CA ILE A 487 2.73 -3.92 -16.80
C ILE A 487 3.89 -4.89 -16.63
N ASN A 488 3.83 -5.71 -15.58
CA ASN A 488 4.91 -6.63 -15.23
C ASN A 488 4.37 -8.06 -15.08
N ILE A 489 5.20 -9.03 -15.43
CA ILE A 489 4.97 -10.45 -15.13
C ILE A 489 5.89 -10.89 -13.99
N ASN A 490 5.44 -11.85 -13.23
CA ASN A 490 6.27 -12.57 -12.27
C ASN A 490 6.33 -14.06 -12.66
N GLU A 491 7.51 -14.54 -13.06
CA GLU A 491 7.78 -15.95 -13.34
C GLU A 491 8.47 -16.59 -12.13
N PRO A 492 8.06 -17.79 -11.68
CA PRO A 492 8.75 -18.46 -10.58
C PRO A 492 10.21 -18.80 -10.96
N ALA A 493 11.13 -18.36 -10.11
CA ALA A 493 12.55 -18.65 -10.23
C ALA A 493 12.91 -20.02 -9.67
N ILE A 494 12.22 -20.43 -8.61
CA ILE A 494 12.42 -21.68 -7.88
C ILE A 494 11.08 -22.39 -7.65
N ALA A 495 11.13 -23.67 -7.36
CA ALA A 495 9.98 -24.40 -6.85
C ALA A 495 9.58 -23.88 -5.44
N PRO A 496 8.31 -24.01 -5.03
CA PRO A 496 7.88 -23.66 -3.70
C PRO A 496 8.70 -24.36 -2.61
N LEU A 497 9.21 -23.58 -1.64
CA LEU A 497 10.00 -24.12 -0.54
C LEU A 497 9.14 -24.89 0.47
N GLY A 498 9.67 -26.04 0.91
CA GLY A 498 8.97 -26.90 1.86
C GLY A 498 7.63 -27.37 1.34
N ALA A 499 6.57 -27.11 2.08
CA ALA A 499 5.19 -27.39 1.67
C ALA A 499 4.39 -26.11 1.35
N SER A 500 5.05 -24.99 1.05
CA SER A 500 4.37 -23.73 0.70
C SER A 500 3.56 -23.88 -0.60
N LYS A 501 2.44 -23.17 -0.69
CA LYS A 501 1.62 -23.14 -1.91
C LYS A 501 1.17 -21.71 -2.21
N PRO A 502 0.98 -21.37 -3.51
CA PRO A 502 0.34 -20.11 -3.90
C PRO A 502 -1.07 -19.99 -3.31
N ASN A 503 -1.52 -18.77 -3.06
CA ASN A 503 -2.91 -18.56 -2.61
C ASN A 503 -3.91 -19.16 -3.59
N SER A 504 -3.69 -19.00 -4.89
CA SER A 504 -4.53 -19.61 -5.92
C SER A 504 -4.68 -21.12 -5.74
N GLU A 505 -3.59 -21.83 -5.42
CA GLU A 505 -3.62 -23.28 -5.19
C GLU A 505 -4.32 -23.65 -3.88
N LEU A 506 -4.14 -22.87 -2.81
CA LEU A 506 -4.88 -23.05 -1.56
C LEU A 506 -6.39 -23.05 -1.80
N PHE A 507 -6.89 -22.07 -2.57
CA PHE A 507 -8.33 -21.97 -2.82
C PHE A 507 -8.83 -23.02 -3.81
N ARG A 508 -8.01 -23.49 -4.77
CA ARG A 508 -8.33 -24.66 -5.62
C ARG A 508 -8.51 -25.93 -4.76
N LEU A 509 -7.60 -26.14 -3.80
CA LEU A 509 -7.68 -27.29 -2.89
C LEU A 509 -8.93 -27.24 -1.99
N LEU A 510 -9.27 -26.06 -1.46
CA LEU A 510 -10.49 -25.86 -0.68
C LEU A 510 -11.74 -26.11 -1.54
N ALA A 511 -11.77 -25.57 -2.76
CA ALA A 511 -12.87 -25.79 -3.70
C ALA A 511 -13.08 -27.29 -4.02
N GLY A 512 -11.99 -28.00 -4.27
CA GLY A 512 -12.03 -29.45 -4.54
C GLY A 512 -12.52 -30.26 -3.33
N GLU A 513 -12.06 -29.95 -2.12
CA GLU A 513 -12.49 -30.65 -0.90
C GLU A 513 -13.95 -30.36 -0.55
N MET A 514 -14.46 -29.15 -0.88
CA MET A 514 -15.88 -28.79 -0.74
C MET A 514 -16.76 -29.40 -1.84
N GLY A 515 -16.16 -30.12 -2.81
CA GLY A 515 -16.88 -30.83 -3.87
C GLY A 515 -17.32 -29.96 -5.04
N PHE A 516 -16.77 -28.75 -5.19
CA PHE A 516 -17.05 -27.87 -6.32
C PHE A 516 -16.40 -28.41 -7.61
N THR A 517 -17.05 -28.21 -8.76
CA THR A 517 -16.61 -28.74 -10.05
C THR A 517 -16.51 -27.68 -11.13
N GLU A 518 -16.86 -26.45 -10.83
CA GLU A 518 -16.88 -25.32 -11.75
C GLU A 518 -15.48 -24.99 -12.24
N SER A 519 -15.25 -25.07 -13.53
CA SER A 519 -13.92 -24.95 -14.15
C SER A 519 -13.18 -23.65 -13.79
N TYR A 520 -13.91 -22.56 -13.57
CA TYR A 520 -13.33 -21.27 -13.21
C TYR A 520 -12.66 -21.25 -11.82
N LEU A 521 -12.96 -22.22 -10.95
CA LEU A 521 -12.29 -22.40 -9.65
C LEU A 521 -10.95 -23.13 -9.78
N PHE A 522 -10.71 -23.81 -10.92
CA PHE A 522 -9.55 -24.68 -11.14
C PHE A 522 -8.63 -24.19 -12.26
N GLU A 523 -8.87 -23.01 -12.80
CA GLU A 523 -8.07 -22.44 -13.87
C GLU A 523 -6.61 -22.23 -13.40
N SER A 524 -5.61 -22.52 -14.27
CA SER A 524 -4.20 -22.38 -13.92
C SER A 524 -3.79 -20.89 -13.85
N ASP A 525 -2.79 -20.58 -13.02
CA ASP A 525 -2.26 -19.21 -12.89
C ASP A 525 -1.76 -18.68 -14.25
N ILE A 526 -1.08 -19.52 -15.04
CA ILE A 526 -0.59 -19.16 -16.38
C ILE A 526 -1.74 -18.84 -17.33
N ASP A 527 -2.83 -19.61 -17.31
CA ASP A 527 -3.98 -19.35 -18.16
C ASP A 527 -4.68 -18.05 -17.80
N ILE A 528 -4.78 -17.76 -16.49
CA ILE A 528 -5.32 -16.47 -16.01
C ILE A 528 -4.43 -15.32 -16.50
N VAL A 529 -3.10 -15.39 -16.34
CA VAL A 529 -2.18 -14.36 -16.83
C VAL A 529 -2.32 -14.16 -18.35
N LYS A 530 -2.39 -15.25 -19.13
CA LYS A 530 -2.57 -15.17 -20.58
C LYS A 530 -3.88 -14.51 -20.97
N LYS A 531 -4.99 -14.88 -20.32
CA LYS A 531 -6.30 -14.29 -20.58
C LYS A 531 -6.35 -12.81 -20.22
N THR A 532 -5.76 -12.41 -19.08
CA THR A 532 -5.70 -11.02 -18.65
C THR A 532 -5.05 -10.12 -19.72
N LEU A 533 -4.12 -10.66 -20.51
CA LEU A 533 -3.44 -9.96 -21.61
C LEU A 533 -4.19 -10.06 -22.95
N GLN A 534 -5.27 -10.84 -23.05
CA GLN A 534 -6.07 -10.97 -24.27
C GLN A 534 -7.09 -9.84 -24.41
N SER A 535 -6.60 -8.65 -24.70
CA SER A 535 -7.41 -7.45 -24.93
C SER A 535 -6.97 -6.78 -26.23
N ASP A 536 -7.94 -6.34 -27.03
CA ASP A 536 -7.71 -5.59 -28.28
C ASP A 536 -7.40 -4.11 -28.04
N HIS A 537 -7.23 -3.69 -26.77
CA HIS A 537 -6.98 -2.30 -26.44
C HIS A 537 -5.61 -1.83 -26.96
N GLU A 538 -5.58 -0.65 -27.58
CA GLU A 538 -4.36 -0.10 -28.20
C GLU A 538 -3.16 -0.04 -27.27
N TYR A 539 -3.37 0.16 -25.96
CA TYR A 539 -2.30 0.23 -24.97
C TYR A 539 -1.58 -1.10 -24.77
N LEU A 540 -2.21 -2.23 -25.09
CA LEU A 540 -1.60 -3.56 -25.00
C LEU A 540 -1.08 -4.11 -26.33
N LYS A 541 -1.21 -3.36 -27.43
CA LYS A 541 -0.80 -3.86 -28.75
C LYS A 541 0.68 -4.27 -28.75
N GLY A 542 0.92 -5.58 -29.01
CA GLY A 542 2.26 -6.18 -29.00
C GLY A 542 2.82 -6.54 -27.61
N ILE A 543 2.10 -6.26 -26.55
CA ILE A 543 2.42 -6.74 -25.20
C ILE A 543 1.72 -8.09 -25.03
N THR A 544 2.50 -9.16 -24.98
CA THR A 544 2.03 -10.55 -24.86
C THR A 544 2.66 -11.23 -23.65
N PHE A 545 2.14 -12.39 -23.30
CA PHE A 545 2.73 -13.23 -22.26
C PHE A 545 4.21 -13.53 -22.55
N GLU A 546 4.53 -13.89 -23.81
CA GLU A 546 5.89 -14.22 -24.23
C GLU A 546 6.80 -12.99 -24.16
N SER A 547 6.34 -11.84 -24.67
CA SER A 547 7.14 -10.61 -24.66
C SER A 547 7.40 -10.09 -23.24
N LEU A 548 6.45 -10.27 -22.30
CA LEU A 548 6.66 -9.94 -20.89
C LEU A 548 7.64 -10.90 -20.19
N ARG A 549 7.61 -12.19 -20.54
CA ARG A 549 8.60 -13.14 -20.01
C ARG A 549 10.02 -12.81 -20.44
N GLU A 550 10.21 -12.30 -21.65
CA GLU A 550 11.52 -11.89 -22.16
C GLU A 550 12.03 -10.62 -21.49
N SER A 551 11.17 -9.67 -21.18
CA SER A 551 11.54 -8.34 -20.67
C SER A 551 11.23 -8.09 -19.19
N GLY A 552 10.38 -8.90 -18.58
CA GLY A 552 9.91 -8.73 -17.19
C GLY A 552 8.83 -7.68 -17.00
N GLY A 553 8.89 -6.59 -17.74
CA GLY A 553 7.91 -5.51 -17.69
C GLY A 553 7.97 -4.65 -18.93
N GLN A 554 6.81 -4.18 -19.40
CA GLN A 554 6.70 -3.32 -20.57
C GLN A 554 5.81 -2.12 -20.29
N ARG A 555 6.21 -0.96 -20.84
CA ARG A 555 5.39 0.25 -20.78
C ARG A 555 4.16 0.06 -21.69
N LEU A 556 2.99 0.44 -21.20
CA LEU A 556 1.79 0.54 -22.02
C LEU A 556 2.03 1.47 -23.21
N ASN A 557 1.42 1.19 -24.37
CA ASN A 557 1.56 1.98 -25.59
C ASN A 557 0.77 3.29 -25.49
N LEU A 558 1.21 4.17 -24.61
CA LEU A 558 0.61 5.49 -24.42
C LEU A 558 1.16 6.48 -25.43
N PRO A 559 0.38 7.54 -25.81
CA PRO A 559 0.88 8.62 -26.64
C PRO A 559 2.18 9.23 -26.10
N GLU A 560 3.06 9.65 -26.99
CA GLU A 560 4.35 10.29 -26.62
C GLU A 560 4.14 11.56 -25.77
N LYS A 561 3.10 12.34 -26.09
CA LYS A 561 2.66 13.48 -25.28
C LYS A 561 1.30 13.17 -24.68
N TRP A 562 1.30 12.79 -23.43
CA TRP A 562 0.08 12.53 -22.68
C TRP A 562 -0.44 13.82 -22.04
N MET A 563 -1.53 14.35 -22.58
CA MET A 563 -2.17 15.59 -22.13
C MET A 563 -3.70 15.38 -22.08
N PRO A 564 -4.22 14.63 -21.10
CA PRO A 564 -5.59 14.09 -21.16
C PRO A 564 -6.66 15.18 -21.16
N HIS A 565 -6.37 16.35 -20.56
CA HIS A 565 -7.34 17.43 -20.38
C HIS A 565 -6.93 18.76 -21.06
N ALA A 566 -5.96 18.75 -21.97
CA ALA A 566 -5.52 19.99 -22.64
C ALA A 566 -6.67 20.72 -23.35
N GLU A 567 -7.61 19.98 -23.92
CA GLU A 567 -8.80 20.46 -24.61
C GLU A 567 -10.10 19.99 -23.90
N GLY A 568 -10.09 19.91 -22.59
CA GLY A 568 -11.17 19.33 -21.81
C GLY A 568 -11.08 17.80 -21.78
N ASN A 569 -12.05 17.08 -22.38
CA ASN A 569 -12.09 15.61 -22.43
C ASN A 569 -12.10 14.93 -21.05
N PHE A 570 -12.70 15.59 -20.06
CA PHE A 570 -12.92 15.02 -18.74
C PHE A 570 -13.88 13.85 -18.81
N LYS A 571 -13.66 12.81 -18.04
CA LYS A 571 -14.50 11.60 -18.04
C LYS A 571 -15.72 11.71 -17.13
N THR A 572 -16.11 12.91 -16.77
CA THR A 572 -17.35 13.22 -16.06
C THR A 572 -18.57 13.05 -16.98
N THR A 573 -19.76 13.03 -16.41
CA THR A 573 -21.02 12.91 -17.18
C THR A 573 -21.26 14.07 -18.15
N SER A 574 -20.69 15.25 -17.89
CA SER A 574 -20.79 16.45 -18.76
C SER A 574 -19.64 16.58 -19.76
N GLY A 575 -18.59 15.77 -19.65
CA GLY A 575 -17.35 15.94 -20.39
C GLY A 575 -16.48 17.13 -19.92
N LYS A 576 -16.85 17.76 -18.80
CA LYS A 576 -16.18 18.94 -18.22
C LYS A 576 -15.68 18.68 -16.81
N CYS A 577 -14.70 19.45 -16.35
CA CYS A 577 -14.28 19.47 -14.95
C CYS A 577 -15.41 20.01 -14.07
N HIS A 578 -15.83 19.26 -13.07
CA HIS A 578 -16.92 19.67 -12.17
C HIS A 578 -16.39 20.44 -10.97
N PHE A 579 -16.59 21.75 -10.94
CA PHE A 579 -16.41 22.57 -9.74
C PHE A 579 -17.60 22.41 -8.79
N TYR A 580 -18.79 22.25 -9.35
CA TYR A 580 -20.03 21.99 -8.64
C TYR A 580 -20.74 20.78 -9.23
N ASP A 581 -21.29 19.93 -8.34
CA ASP A 581 -22.12 18.79 -8.73
C ASP A 581 -23.27 18.64 -7.74
N ALA A 582 -24.51 18.86 -8.20
CA ALA A 582 -25.71 18.75 -7.36
C ALA A 582 -26.02 17.29 -6.96
N GLY A 583 -25.50 16.30 -7.70
CA GLY A 583 -25.67 14.86 -7.42
C GLY A 583 -24.78 14.34 -6.30
N ILE A 584 -23.83 15.13 -5.82
CA ILE A 584 -22.87 14.76 -4.79
C ILE A 584 -23.10 15.60 -3.54
N GLN A 585 -22.88 15.01 -2.36
CA GLN A 585 -22.93 15.71 -1.09
C GLN A 585 -21.57 15.67 -0.38
N PRO A 586 -21.01 16.85 -0.06
CA PRO A 586 -21.46 18.20 -0.42
C PRO A 586 -21.29 18.47 -1.91
N SER A 587 -22.17 19.31 -2.49
CA SER A 587 -22.15 19.67 -3.91
C SER A 587 -20.89 20.45 -4.35
N LEU A 588 -20.27 21.16 -3.42
CA LEU A 588 -18.96 21.80 -3.52
C LEU A 588 -18.03 21.21 -2.44
N PRO A 589 -16.72 21.06 -2.69
CA PRO A 589 -15.79 20.70 -1.62
C PRO A 589 -15.86 21.76 -0.51
N THR A 590 -16.03 21.31 0.73
CA THR A 590 -16.22 22.21 1.87
C THR A 590 -15.40 21.71 3.04
N TYR A 591 -14.66 22.61 3.67
CA TYR A 591 -14.00 22.28 4.93
C TYR A 591 -15.02 22.23 6.06
N ILE A 592 -15.13 21.09 6.68
CA ILE A 592 -15.98 20.86 7.86
C ILE A 592 -15.07 20.53 9.03
N PRO A 593 -14.95 21.41 10.02
CA PRO A 593 -14.15 21.11 11.22
C PRO A 593 -14.66 19.84 11.89
N VAL A 594 -13.74 18.92 12.22
CA VAL A 594 -14.12 17.76 13.02
C VAL A 594 -14.47 18.21 14.43
N THR A 595 -15.71 17.95 14.83
CA THR A 595 -16.20 18.31 16.15
C THR A 595 -15.87 17.18 17.11
N TYR A 596 -14.79 17.33 17.85
CA TYR A 596 -14.53 16.49 19.02
C TYR A 596 -15.44 16.96 20.17
N GLY A 597 -15.88 16.04 21.02
CA GLY A 597 -16.55 16.41 22.27
C GLY A 597 -15.65 17.38 23.06
N LYS A 598 -16.25 18.39 23.72
CA LYS A 598 -15.49 19.38 24.50
C LYS A 598 -14.54 18.69 25.50
N LYS A 599 -15.02 17.63 26.13
CA LYS A 599 -14.23 16.78 27.04
C LYS A 599 -13.03 16.13 26.33
N ASP A 600 -13.22 15.58 25.11
CA ASP A 600 -12.14 14.94 24.37
C ASP A 600 -11.07 15.95 23.91
N GLN A 601 -11.48 17.20 23.57
CA GLN A 601 -10.53 18.25 23.22
C GLN A 601 -9.70 18.71 24.42
N GLU A 602 -10.29 18.77 25.60
CA GLU A 602 -9.61 19.16 26.85
C GLU A 602 -8.69 18.04 27.36
N GLU A 603 -9.12 16.77 27.27
CA GLU A 603 -8.35 15.61 27.76
C GLU A 603 -7.26 15.17 26.77
N TYR A 604 -7.45 15.35 25.45
CA TYR A 604 -6.54 14.88 24.39
C TYR A 604 -6.21 16.02 23.41
N PRO A 605 -5.41 17.02 23.86
CA PRO A 605 -5.20 18.24 23.07
C PRO A 605 -4.27 18.09 21.87
N LEU A 606 -3.47 17.00 21.82
CA LEU A 606 -2.47 16.81 20.78
C LEU A 606 -3.05 16.03 19.59
N HIS A 607 -2.76 16.47 18.38
CA HIS A 607 -3.12 15.76 17.14
C HIS A 607 -2.05 14.71 16.82
N LEU A 608 -2.44 13.44 16.70
CA LEU A 608 -1.54 12.35 16.37
C LEU A 608 -1.51 12.11 14.85
N LEU A 609 -0.35 12.25 14.26
CA LEU A 609 -0.05 11.76 12.91
C LEU A 609 0.56 10.36 13.00
N THR A 610 0.00 9.42 12.22
CA THR A 610 0.57 8.08 12.04
C THR A 610 1.02 7.95 10.60
N ILE A 611 2.32 8.13 10.35
CA ILE A 611 2.85 8.23 8.99
C ILE A 611 3.80 7.09 8.65
N LYS A 612 3.98 6.84 7.34
CA LYS A 612 4.96 5.88 6.81
C LYS A 612 6.36 6.50 6.91
N THR A 613 7.03 6.35 8.04
CA THR A 613 8.42 6.81 8.25
C THR A 613 9.47 5.73 8.06
N PRO A 614 9.19 4.42 8.25
CA PRO A 614 10.21 3.41 8.04
C PRO A 614 10.69 3.37 6.58
N ARG A 615 12.01 3.31 6.43
CA ARG A 615 12.67 3.29 5.12
C ARG A 615 12.80 1.87 4.57
N TYR A 616 13.05 0.90 5.46
CA TYR A 616 13.44 -0.45 5.10
C TYR A 616 12.31 -1.47 5.17
N PHE A 617 11.10 -1.08 5.64
CA PHE A 617 9.91 -1.92 5.57
C PHE A 617 8.67 -1.13 5.13
N LEU A 618 7.61 -1.82 4.76
CA LEU A 618 6.38 -1.22 4.25
C LEU A 618 5.16 -1.89 4.89
N ASN A 619 4.19 -1.07 5.33
CA ASN A 619 3.03 -1.51 6.10
C ASN A 619 3.49 -2.31 7.33
N SER A 620 3.43 -3.66 7.32
CA SER A 620 4.05 -4.51 8.34
C SER A 620 5.00 -5.56 7.75
N SER A 621 5.28 -5.49 6.44
CA SER A 621 6.19 -6.40 5.75
C SER A 621 7.64 -6.05 6.07
N HIS A 622 8.47 -7.05 6.36
CA HIS A 622 9.87 -6.95 6.77
C HIS A 622 10.11 -6.37 8.18
N ALA A 623 9.05 -6.01 8.93
CA ALA A 623 9.17 -5.51 10.31
C ALA A 623 9.51 -6.62 11.34
N ASN A 624 9.84 -7.82 10.87
CA ASN A 624 10.35 -8.96 11.65
C ASN A 624 11.81 -9.29 11.34
N VAL A 625 12.45 -8.62 10.38
CA VAL A 625 13.82 -8.92 9.94
C VAL A 625 14.81 -8.15 10.81
N ASP A 626 15.66 -8.86 11.55
CA ASP A 626 16.51 -8.27 12.60
C ASP A 626 17.41 -7.15 12.08
N HIS A 627 18.15 -7.36 10.99
CA HIS A 627 19.06 -6.34 10.46
C HIS A 627 18.32 -5.11 9.90
N ILE A 628 17.06 -5.25 9.50
CA ILE A 628 16.18 -4.15 9.09
C ILE A 628 15.77 -3.36 10.33
N LEU A 629 15.36 -4.04 11.39
CA LEU A 629 15.00 -3.41 12.66
C LEU A 629 16.19 -2.71 13.33
N GLU A 630 17.40 -3.25 13.18
CA GLU A 630 18.62 -2.58 13.65
C GLU A 630 18.85 -1.24 12.92
N LYS A 631 18.61 -1.18 11.61
CA LYS A 631 18.73 0.05 10.80
C LYS A 631 17.62 1.06 11.10
N GLU A 632 16.37 0.63 11.23
CA GLU A 632 15.23 1.49 11.53
C GLU A 632 15.23 1.99 12.98
N GLY A 633 15.70 1.15 13.90
CA GLY A 633 15.60 1.38 15.33
C GLY A 633 14.20 1.08 15.88
N LYS A 634 14.04 1.33 17.18
CA LYS A 634 12.74 1.16 17.86
C LYS A 634 11.76 2.27 17.48
N PRO A 635 10.45 2.00 17.55
CA PRO A 635 9.43 3.04 17.35
C PRO A 635 9.57 4.15 18.39
N TYR A 636 9.27 5.38 17.99
CA TYR A 636 9.41 6.58 18.81
C TYR A 636 8.25 7.55 18.54
N LEU A 637 8.07 8.51 19.45
CA LEU A 637 7.14 9.61 19.29
C LEU A 637 7.91 10.90 19.00
N GLU A 638 7.72 11.50 17.83
CA GLU A 638 8.19 12.88 17.60
C GLU A 638 7.23 13.87 18.26
N ILE A 639 7.78 14.76 19.07
CA ILE A 639 7.06 15.78 19.83
C ILE A 639 7.79 17.10 19.73
N HIS A 640 7.04 18.21 19.57
CA HIS A 640 7.63 19.54 19.57
C HIS A 640 8.24 19.87 20.94
N PRO A 641 9.43 20.50 21.00
CA PRO A 641 10.10 20.80 22.28
C PRO A 641 9.23 21.56 23.30
N SER A 642 8.40 22.50 22.84
CA SER A 642 7.50 23.25 23.73
C SER A 642 6.41 22.39 24.35
N ASP A 643 5.84 21.42 23.58
CA ASP A 643 4.81 20.51 24.07
C ASP A 643 5.39 19.48 25.05
N ALA A 644 6.64 19.05 24.81
CA ALA A 644 7.40 18.17 25.69
C ALA A 644 7.73 18.87 27.01
N ALA A 645 8.22 20.12 26.96
CA ALA A 645 8.55 20.90 28.16
C ALA A 645 7.32 21.13 29.04
N ALA A 646 6.14 21.42 28.44
CA ALA A 646 4.88 21.58 29.17
C ALA A 646 4.45 20.31 29.94
N ARG A 647 5.00 19.14 29.57
CA ARG A 647 4.73 17.81 30.16
C ARG A 647 5.89 17.24 30.95
N ASN A 648 6.96 18.02 31.15
CA ASN A 648 8.21 17.57 31.79
C ASN A 648 8.86 16.36 31.10
N ILE A 649 8.74 16.29 29.76
CA ILE A 649 9.31 15.25 28.92
C ILE A 649 10.63 15.77 28.32
N ALA A 650 11.70 14.99 28.48
CA ALA A 650 12.98 15.22 27.82
C ALA A 650 13.18 14.21 26.68
N ASP A 651 14.15 14.48 25.80
CA ASP A 651 14.52 13.58 24.73
C ASP A 651 14.94 12.21 25.28
N GLY A 652 14.43 11.14 24.65
CA GLY A 652 14.66 9.76 25.06
C GLY A 652 13.84 9.28 26.26
N HIS A 653 13.06 10.14 26.95
CA HIS A 653 12.18 9.65 28.01
C HIS A 653 11.16 8.66 27.47
N GLU A 654 10.90 7.60 28.22
CA GLU A 654 9.75 6.73 27.95
C GLU A 654 8.45 7.47 28.27
N VAL A 655 7.51 7.43 27.33
CA VAL A 655 6.22 8.09 27.44
C VAL A 655 5.07 7.13 27.16
N LYS A 656 3.93 7.38 27.80
CA LYS A 656 2.64 6.79 27.49
C LYS A 656 1.86 7.78 26.64
N VAL A 657 1.56 7.41 25.41
CA VAL A 657 0.63 8.11 24.52
C VAL A 657 -0.71 7.44 24.66
N PHE A 658 -1.79 8.18 24.89
CA PHE A 658 -3.09 7.55 25.17
C PHE A 658 -4.27 8.42 24.76
N ASN A 659 -5.40 7.76 24.58
CA ASN A 659 -6.73 8.36 24.46
C ASN A 659 -7.78 7.34 24.97
N GLN A 660 -9.06 7.59 24.73
CA GLN A 660 -10.15 6.71 25.17
C GLN A 660 -10.13 5.31 24.54
N ARG A 661 -9.38 5.09 23.42
CA ARG A 661 -9.30 3.79 22.73
C ARG A 661 -8.21 2.89 23.30
N GLY A 662 -7.10 3.48 23.74
CA GLY A 662 -5.97 2.69 24.22
C GLY A 662 -4.76 3.52 24.61
N SER A 663 -3.64 2.84 24.71
CA SER A 663 -2.35 3.48 25.02
C SER A 663 -1.18 2.76 24.37
N VAL A 664 -0.13 3.51 24.05
CA VAL A 664 1.13 3.02 23.48
C VAL A 664 2.30 3.55 24.29
N TYR A 665 3.31 2.73 24.52
CA TYR A 665 4.52 3.09 25.26
C TYR A 665 5.74 3.09 24.33
N LEU A 666 6.46 4.21 24.27
CA LEU A 666 7.62 4.37 23.40
C LEU A 666 8.51 5.53 23.87
N ALA A 667 9.70 5.68 23.28
CA ALA A 667 10.58 6.79 23.59
C ALA A 667 10.12 8.09 22.92
N ALA A 668 10.17 9.20 23.64
CA ALA A 668 9.97 10.53 23.05
C ALA A 668 11.24 10.98 22.31
N ARG A 669 11.06 11.61 21.15
CA ARG A 669 12.10 12.28 20.36
C ARG A 669 11.70 13.75 20.18
N LEU A 670 12.49 14.65 20.73
CA LEU A 670 12.24 16.08 20.55
C LEU A 670 12.56 16.48 19.11
N SER A 671 11.60 17.12 18.43
CA SER A 671 11.73 17.38 17.01
C SER A 671 10.98 18.65 16.60
N GLN A 672 11.58 19.44 15.72
CA GLN A 672 10.93 20.55 15.01
C GLN A 672 10.31 20.12 13.66
N LYS A 673 10.24 18.83 13.40
CA LYS A 673 9.56 18.30 12.21
C LYS A 673 8.04 18.37 12.33
N VAL A 674 7.53 18.43 13.55
CA VAL A 674 6.13 18.64 13.90
C VAL A 674 5.91 20.04 14.46
N THR A 675 4.77 20.64 14.22
CA THR A 675 4.35 21.91 14.82
C THR A 675 3.84 21.70 16.24
N ARG A 676 3.68 22.80 17.00
CA ARG A 676 3.05 22.74 18.34
C ARG A 676 1.63 22.17 18.23
N GLY A 677 1.26 21.33 19.19
CA GLY A 677 -0.02 20.64 19.20
C GLY A 677 -0.11 19.42 18.29
N VAL A 678 0.97 19.07 17.57
CA VAL A 678 1.06 17.89 16.70
C VAL A 678 2.17 16.97 17.18
N VAL A 679 1.87 15.68 17.21
CA VAL A 679 2.84 14.61 17.48
C VAL A 679 2.79 13.56 16.39
N CYS A 680 3.90 12.85 16.17
CA CYS A 680 4.00 11.89 15.09
C CYS A 680 4.58 10.57 15.58
N MET A 681 3.95 9.47 15.17
CA MET A 681 4.36 8.10 15.47
C MET A 681 4.46 7.29 14.18
N PRO A 682 5.54 6.49 13.97
CA PRO A 682 5.65 5.63 12.81
C PRO A 682 4.63 4.49 12.87
N GLN A 683 4.09 4.11 11.70
CA GLN A 683 3.25 2.92 11.54
C GLN A 683 4.04 1.73 11.01
N GLY A 684 3.46 0.52 11.09
CA GLY A 684 3.97 -0.70 10.46
C GLY A 684 4.83 -1.59 11.34
N TYR A 685 5.28 -1.12 12.50
CA TYR A 685 5.97 -1.97 13.48
C TYR A 685 5.04 -3.04 14.04
N TRP A 686 5.54 -4.27 14.21
CA TRP A 686 4.80 -5.33 14.88
C TRP A 686 4.58 -5.04 16.36
N LEU A 687 3.57 -5.64 16.96
CA LEU A 687 3.20 -5.39 18.36
C LEU A 687 4.33 -5.74 19.34
N SER A 688 5.15 -6.73 19.00
CA SER A 688 6.34 -7.12 19.78
C SER A 688 7.41 -6.02 19.88
N GLN A 689 7.39 -5.03 18.99
CA GLN A 689 8.33 -3.91 19.01
C GLN A 689 7.95 -2.81 20.03
N PHE A 690 6.72 -2.88 20.54
CA PHE A 690 6.20 -1.93 21.53
C PHE A 690 6.11 -2.57 22.92
N ARG A 691 6.47 -1.80 23.95
CA ARG A 691 6.17 -2.21 25.32
C ARG A 691 4.64 -2.26 25.51
N GLY A 692 4.14 -3.39 26.01
CA GLY A 692 2.70 -3.60 26.20
C GLY A 692 1.93 -4.09 24.98
N GLY A 693 2.61 -4.34 23.85
CA GLY A 693 2.02 -5.01 22.70
C GLY A 693 0.91 -4.23 21.97
N SER A 694 1.03 -2.90 21.90
CA SER A 694 0.07 -2.03 21.22
C SER A 694 0.78 -1.10 20.26
N SER A 695 0.35 -1.05 18.99
CA SER A 695 0.88 -0.14 17.97
C SER A 695 0.11 1.19 17.89
N ALA A 696 0.51 2.07 16.98
CA ALA A 696 -0.18 3.33 16.72
C ALA A 696 -1.70 3.15 16.51
N ASN A 697 -2.13 2.02 15.91
CA ASN A 697 -3.52 1.73 15.66
C ASN A 697 -4.36 1.41 16.91
N ALA A 698 -3.74 1.25 18.08
CA ALA A 698 -4.48 1.23 19.35
C ALA A 698 -5.09 2.60 19.70
N LEU A 699 -4.61 3.67 19.08
CA LEU A 699 -5.05 5.04 19.29
C LEU A 699 -5.94 5.56 18.16
N THR A 700 -5.78 5.05 16.92
CA THR A 700 -6.46 5.58 15.74
C THR A 700 -7.95 5.26 15.72
N THR A 701 -8.71 6.16 15.07
CA THR A 701 -10.16 6.01 14.90
C THR A 701 -10.50 5.15 13.68
N ASP A 702 -11.60 4.44 13.75
CA ASP A 702 -12.27 3.75 12.65
C ASP A 702 -13.39 4.61 12.00
N LEU A 703 -13.32 5.92 12.18
CA LEU A 703 -14.19 6.88 11.49
C LEU A 703 -13.94 6.83 9.98
N LEU A 704 -15.02 6.90 9.20
CA LEU A 704 -14.94 6.95 7.74
C LEU A 704 -14.83 8.39 7.23
N THR A 705 -14.23 8.55 6.05
CA THR A 705 -14.10 9.84 5.35
C THR A 705 -15.44 10.28 4.75
N ASP A 706 -15.54 11.56 4.38
CA ASP A 706 -16.72 12.21 3.79
C ASP A 706 -17.21 11.56 2.48
N MET A 707 -16.31 11.03 1.66
CA MET A 707 -16.63 10.26 0.46
C MET A 707 -15.64 9.08 0.32
N GLY A 708 -16.02 8.06 -0.46
CA GLY A 708 -15.18 6.89 -0.71
C GLY A 708 -15.03 5.95 0.49
N ARG A 709 -15.59 6.29 1.65
CA ARG A 709 -15.63 5.46 2.86
C ARG A 709 -14.24 4.97 3.33
N GLY A 710 -13.17 5.74 3.04
CA GLY A 710 -11.81 5.49 3.53
C GLY A 710 -11.69 5.72 5.03
N GLY A 711 -10.56 5.31 5.63
CA GLY A 711 -10.32 5.53 7.06
C GLY A 711 -9.83 6.93 7.37
N ALA A 712 -10.55 7.67 8.20
CA ALA A 712 -10.11 8.97 8.72
C ALA A 712 -9.13 8.81 9.89
N ILE A 713 -8.14 7.94 9.73
CA ILE A 713 -7.21 7.48 10.80
C ILE A 713 -6.35 8.59 11.39
N GLN A 714 -6.12 9.67 10.63
CA GLN A 714 -5.39 10.85 11.11
C GLN A 714 -6.27 11.80 11.93
N GLU A 715 -7.60 11.58 11.99
CA GLU A 715 -8.49 12.27 12.93
C GLU A 715 -8.36 11.68 14.34
N THR A 716 -7.15 11.73 14.88
CA THR A 716 -6.83 11.12 16.18
C THR A 716 -6.24 12.14 17.12
N LYS A 717 -6.86 12.28 18.29
CA LYS A 717 -6.36 13.10 19.40
C LYS A 717 -5.79 12.23 20.51
N VAL A 718 -4.74 12.72 21.16
CA VAL A 718 -4.03 12.01 22.24
C VAL A 718 -3.54 12.96 23.32
N GLU A 719 -3.24 12.40 24.48
CA GLU A 719 -2.41 13.03 25.52
C GLU A 719 -1.17 12.16 25.77
N ILE A 720 -0.15 12.77 26.35
CA ILE A 720 1.16 12.15 26.62
C ILE A 720 1.56 12.39 28.05
N THR A 721 1.96 11.35 28.73
CA THR A 721 2.56 11.44 30.07
C THR A 721 3.90 10.73 30.10
N LYS A 722 4.84 11.25 30.88
CA LYS A 722 6.07 10.56 31.21
C LYS A 722 5.74 9.31 32.03
N VAL A 723 6.42 8.17 31.75
CA VAL A 723 6.32 6.90 32.50
C VAL A 723 7.24 6.91 33.70
#